data_6740a151125b4c83e8018d56a02de392
#
_entry.id   6740a151125b4c83e8018d56a02de392
#
_cell.length_a   1.000
_cell.length_b   1.000
_cell.length_c   1.000
_cell.angle_alpha   90.00
_cell.angle_beta   90.00
_cell.angle_gamma   90.00
#
_symmetry.space_group_name_H-M   'P 1'
#
loop_
_entity.id
_entity.type
_entity.pdbx_description
1 polymer ?
#
loop_
_entity_poly.entity_id
_entity_poly.type
_entity_poly.pdbx_seq_one_letter_code
_entity_poly.pdbx_strand_id
1 'polypeptide(L)'
;MALVAVMSMAQVNTALQVQEFELSNGMKVWLNVDHSQPKVYGAVVVGAGAVDCPDTGIAHYFEHIMFKGTDQLGTVDYAAERVYLDSISMKYDELARTTDEKQRKAIQHDINQLNIKASQYAIPNEFNRLITKYGGSDLNAGTSYDFTFYHNTFSPQFIEQWCELNSHRLIHPVFRLFQGELETVYEEKNMYSDDPGSMMLEQISSKFLAGTPYAYPIIGSTQNLKNPKQSDMEAFYKKYYVASNMGLVLSGDIDAQSLKPLLERTFGQLERGVKPVREKITAPAIVGQPQEKFLFPMPLIGMSAMVFRGPTDYDADAPAMQVALALLNNDNKTGLLDELVNNNRVYLSMAQNMALNQTAGLAVMVVPKLLCKVKTAENLCLEQIGKLKNGEFTDEQLQAVKQMLARENEKGLETIAKRSELMVGAMSAGVAWEDYVKLMSSINDITREDVTRVAAKYFTDNFYRFHKKNGRVPVEEIAKPEYTPVKPQHSADKSAFATRLEQIPVQNVAPKLIVFASDAVKVKTAGGNQLYTSFNPLNDYFSLIVTFHKGTLQDKLLEVAADYVTELGTDSLKVKELGAAMQRLGAKLDITSSEQMTTLLLSGEDKNLEPTLSLLSHFLDNMKADEEKLGSIKDAAGPDEKSFWEENTEVFAALASKVMKGAYSPYLTRLTSKELKKVKAANLIDSFKQLYDCRCDICYTGKLPAEQVAAMIDKHVPQFAGTQENAMQELPLETPQARTVYVFDMPKSRQTIVGLYRPLKGVVSDRDKTCLQMWGEYFGGGMSSVLFQEVREFRSMAYAAQGVAMTPTLARSATPSGYLALVATQGDKSMQAITLLDSLINDMPVNAENLAVARQSLLNEVNNSYPSFRGKPLYIALMERSGYTRDESAALVEQLPALTQADMDAFYRQHVKDQPYQLMIVGDIKKLDLKALAQYGTIVKVKKDDIYKTKVPKK
;
A
#
# COMPACT_ATOMS: atom_id res chain seq x y z
N MET A 1 35.20 -29.23 -41.39
CA MET A 1 33.95 -29.36 -40.70
C MET A 1 34.18 -28.93 -39.25
N ALA A 2 33.94 -27.68 -38.94
CA ALA A 2 34.06 -27.16 -37.62
C ALA A 2 32.66 -27.13 -36.99
N LEU A 3 32.44 -27.92 -35.98
CA LEU A 3 31.24 -27.87 -35.13
C LEU A 3 31.22 -26.51 -34.41
N VAL A 4 30.32 -25.64 -34.84
CA VAL A 4 29.94 -24.47 -34.07
C VAL A 4 29.01 -24.97 -32.98
N ALA A 5 29.55 -25.15 -31.78
CA ALA A 5 28.75 -25.32 -30.59
C ALA A 5 28.10 -23.94 -30.29
N VAL A 6 26.83 -23.78 -30.65
CA VAL A 6 26.01 -22.67 -30.15
C VAL A 6 25.73 -22.98 -28.67
N MET A 7 26.58 -22.46 -27.78
CA MET A 7 26.19 -22.29 -26.39
C MET A 7 25.01 -21.32 -26.39
N SER A 8 23.82 -21.81 -26.13
CA SER A 8 22.73 -20.99 -25.63
C SER A 8 23.19 -20.50 -24.25
N MET A 9 23.82 -19.31 -24.21
CA MET A 9 23.89 -18.57 -22.97
C MET A 9 22.44 -18.29 -22.61
N ALA A 10 21.95 -18.95 -21.58
CA ALA A 10 20.78 -18.49 -20.85
C ALA A 10 21.07 -17.01 -20.57
N GLN A 11 20.27 -16.13 -21.11
CA GLN A 11 20.40 -14.69 -20.92
C GLN A 11 20.20 -14.49 -19.43
N VAL A 12 21.28 -14.24 -18.69
CA VAL A 12 21.22 -13.98 -17.25
C VAL A 12 20.35 -12.75 -17.12
N ASN A 13 19.18 -12.92 -16.47
CA ASN A 13 18.24 -11.83 -16.28
C ASN A 13 18.95 -10.69 -15.53
N THR A 14 19.22 -9.57 -16.21
CA THR A 14 19.98 -8.45 -15.66
C THR A 14 19.33 -7.88 -14.39
N ALA A 15 18.02 -8.05 -14.25
CA ALA A 15 17.26 -7.65 -13.06
C ALA A 15 17.68 -8.42 -11.79
N LEU A 16 18.31 -9.58 -11.92
CA LEU A 16 18.84 -10.38 -10.80
C LEU A 16 20.28 -10.04 -10.43
N GLN A 17 20.96 -9.19 -11.22
CA GLN A 17 22.35 -8.83 -10.94
C GLN A 17 22.40 -7.82 -9.79
N VAL A 18 22.91 -8.27 -8.66
CA VAL A 18 23.19 -7.44 -7.49
C VAL A 18 24.67 -7.44 -7.24
N GLN A 19 25.27 -6.26 -7.13
CA GLN A 19 26.65 -6.07 -6.72
C GLN A 19 26.69 -5.97 -5.19
N GLU A 20 27.36 -6.90 -4.54
CA GLU A 20 27.50 -6.95 -3.09
C GLU A 20 28.93 -6.55 -2.69
N PHE A 21 29.07 -5.64 -1.73
CA PHE A 21 30.35 -5.31 -1.11
C PHE A 21 30.14 -4.76 0.31
N GLU A 22 31.23 -4.60 1.02
CA GLU A 22 31.26 -3.96 2.35
C GLU A 22 32.05 -2.66 2.30
N LEU A 23 31.60 -1.65 3.04
CA LEU A 23 32.37 -0.44 3.30
C LEU A 23 33.44 -0.72 4.32
N SER A 24 34.43 0.19 4.42
CA SER A 24 35.61 0.06 5.34
C SER A 24 35.20 -0.16 6.80
N ASN A 25 34.02 0.32 7.20
CA ASN A 25 33.44 0.14 8.54
C ASN A 25 32.60 -1.15 8.69
N GLY A 26 32.49 -1.99 7.66
CA GLY A 26 31.76 -3.26 7.69
C GLY A 26 30.28 -3.16 7.39
N MET A 27 29.77 -2.00 6.94
CA MET A 27 28.40 -1.86 6.45
C MET A 27 28.23 -2.54 5.11
N LYS A 28 27.21 -3.40 4.97
CA LYS A 28 26.90 -4.09 3.72
C LYS A 28 26.24 -3.16 2.71
N VAL A 29 26.59 -3.29 1.44
CA VAL A 29 25.98 -2.53 0.34
C VAL A 29 25.58 -3.47 -0.78
N TRP A 30 24.32 -3.40 -1.20
CA TRP A 30 23.77 -4.12 -2.32
C TRP A 30 23.25 -3.15 -3.37
N LEU A 31 23.81 -3.23 -4.58
CA LEU A 31 23.45 -2.36 -5.70
C LEU A 31 22.81 -3.17 -6.82
N ASN A 32 21.66 -2.71 -7.31
CA ASN A 32 20.99 -3.25 -8.49
C ASN A 32 20.82 -2.12 -9.51
N VAL A 33 21.52 -2.20 -10.65
CA VAL A 33 21.53 -1.17 -11.69
C VAL A 33 20.41 -1.40 -12.68
N ASP A 34 19.50 -0.41 -12.82
CA ASP A 34 18.38 -0.43 -13.77
C ASP A 34 18.09 0.97 -14.33
N HIS A 35 18.52 1.24 -15.56
CA HIS A 35 18.32 2.53 -16.24
C HIS A 35 16.96 2.64 -16.97
N SER A 36 16.05 1.71 -16.78
CA SER A 36 14.75 1.69 -17.47
C SER A 36 13.81 2.82 -17.06
N GLN A 37 13.95 3.28 -15.83
CA GLN A 37 13.14 4.36 -15.25
C GLN A 37 14.06 5.42 -14.61
N PRO A 38 13.70 6.72 -14.65
CA PRO A 38 14.55 7.81 -14.14
C PRO A 38 14.42 7.97 -12.62
N LYS A 39 14.60 6.88 -11.87
CA LYS A 39 14.47 6.87 -10.42
C LYS A 39 15.39 5.88 -9.75
N VAL A 40 15.65 6.12 -8.47
CA VAL A 40 16.42 5.25 -7.57
C VAL A 40 15.56 4.96 -6.34
N TYR A 41 15.47 3.71 -5.96
CA TYR A 41 15.00 3.30 -4.64
C TYR A 41 16.20 3.14 -3.72
N GLY A 42 16.19 3.84 -2.59
CA GLY A 42 17.21 3.74 -1.56
C GLY A 42 16.65 3.30 -0.23
N ALA A 43 17.28 2.30 0.39
CA ALA A 43 16.91 1.82 1.72
C ALA A 43 18.11 1.63 2.62
N VAL A 44 17.97 2.04 3.89
CA VAL A 44 18.87 1.67 5.00
C VAL A 44 18.18 0.59 5.81
N VAL A 45 18.83 -0.54 6.00
CA VAL A 45 18.34 -1.70 6.74
C VAL A 45 19.11 -1.82 8.05
N VAL A 46 18.43 -1.91 9.17
CA VAL A 46 19.03 -2.09 10.51
C VAL A 46 18.61 -3.45 11.03
N GLY A 47 19.55 -4.29 11.44
CA GLY A 47 19.29 -5.63 11.98
C GLY A 47 18.77 -5.60 13.42
N ALA A 48 17.77 -4.76 13.68
CA ALA A 48 17.08 -4.65 14.96
C ALA A 48 15.58 -4.34 14.74
N GLY A 49 14.72 -5.01 15.50
CA GLY A 49 13.27 -4.84 15.43
C GLY A 49 12.59 -5.11 16.77
N ALA A 50 11.30 -5.39 16.73
CA ALA A 50 10.50 -5.53 17.95
C ALA A 50 10.94 -6.70 18.85
N VAL A 51 11.54 -7.76 18.32
CA VAL A 51 12.05 -8.90 19.10
C VAL A 51 13.23 -8.53 20.01
N ASP A 52 13.95 -7.44 19.69
CA ASP A 52 15.09 -6.97 20.48
C ASP A 52 14.68 -6.12 21.67
N CYS A 53 13.41 -5.73 21.73
CA CYS A 53 12.80 -4.95 22.81
C CYS A 53 11.31 -5.35 23.01
N PRO A 54 11.02 -6.63 23.36
CA PRO A 54 9.66 -7.17 23.36
C PRO A 54 8.71 -6.34 24.22
N ASP A 55 7.47 -6.15 23.74
CA ASP A 55 6.37 -5.43 24.38
C ASP A 55 6.58 -3.92 24.62
N THR A 56 7.81 -3.42 24.47
CA THR A 56 8.12 -2.02 24.83
C THR A 56 7.74 -1.01 23.74
N GLY A 57 7.71 -1.44 22.46
CA GLY A 57 7.53 -0.55 21.32
C GLY A 57 8.73 0.35 21.01
N ILE A 58 9.89 0.16 21.69
CA ILE A 58 11.07 1.02 21.53
C ILE A 58 11.57 1.05 20.11
N ALA A 59 11.66 -0.09 19.41
CA ALA A 59 12.15 -0.14 18.04
C ALA A 59 11.29 0.73 17.10
N HIS A 60 9.97 0.61 17.21
CA HIS A 60 9.02 1.39 16.41
C HIS A 60 9.04 2.87 16.78
N TYR A 61 9.03 3.19 18.07
CA TYR A 61 9.07 4.58 18.49
C TYR A 61 10.40 5.25 18.11
N PHE A 62 11.53 4.52 18.20
CA PHE A 62 12.84 5.02 17.77
C PHE A 62 12.87 5.28 16.25
N GLU A 63 12.19 4.46 15.46
CA GLU A 63 12.02 4.68 14.03
C GLU A 63 11.41 6.07 13.76
N HIS A 64 10.35 6.46 14.46
CA HIS A 64 9.73 7.78 14.37
C HIS A 64 10.71 8.92 14.77
N ILE A 65 11.46 8.73 15.85
CA ILE A 65 12.43 9.71 16.33
C ILE A 65 13.52 9.99 15.32
N MET A 66 13.89 9.02 14.50
CA MET A 66 14.91 9.19 13.47
C MET A 66 14.56 10.24 12.38
N PHE A 67 13.31 10.71 12.33
CA PHE A 67 12.88 11.79 11.44
C PHE A 67 12.96 13.19 12.09
N LYS A 68 13.33 13.28 13.37
CA LYS A 68 13.31 14.55 14.12
C LYS A 68 14.62 15.35 14.03
N GLY A 69 15.60 14.83 13.26
CA GLY A 69 16.84 15.50 12.95
C GLY A 69 18.02 15.06 13.84
N THR A 70 19.07 15.87 13.83
CA THR A 70 20.36 15.56 14.43
C THR A 70 20.88 16.74 15.26
N ASP A 71 22.12 16.66 15.73
CA ASP A 71 22.82 17.77 16.37
C ASP A 71 23.11 18.98 15.43
N GLN A 72 22.96 18.81 14.11
CA GLN A 72 23.21 19.86 13.11
C GLN A 72 22.02 20.09 12.17
N LEU A 73 21.04 19.20 12.18
CA LEU A 73 19.83 19.21 11.35
C LEU A 73 18.62 19.31 12.27
N GLY A 74 17.68 20.19 11.97
CA GLY A 74 16.45 20.35 12.74
C GLY A 74 16.61 21.25 13.98
N THR A 75 17.66 22.05 14.07
CA THR A 75 17.90 23.01 15.15
C THR A 75 18.64 24.24 14.66
N VAL A 76 18.38 25.40 15.30
CA VAL A 76 19.15 26.64 15.08
C VAL A 76 20.34 26.75 16.02
N ASP A 77 20.27 26.15 17.22
CA ASP A 77 21.34 26.14 18.23
C ASP A 77 21.24 24.87 19.09
N TYR A 78 21.96 23.84 18.71
CA TYR A 78 21.95 22.57 19.44
C TYR A 78 22.57 22.68 20.85
N ALA A 79 23.58 23.54 21.03
CA ALA A 79 24.23 23.67 22.33
C ALA A 79 23.26 24.21 23.40
N ALA A 80 22.44 25.18 23.05
CA ALA A 80 21.38 25.72 23.90
C ALA A 80 20.21 24.73 24.06
N GLU A 81 19.80 24.07 22.99
CA GLU A 81 18.72 23.08 22.98
C GLU A 81 19.03 21.88 23.89
N ARG A 82 20.26 21.34 23.81
CA ARG A 82 20.71 20.17 24.53
C ARG A 82 20.48 20.24 26.03
N VAL A 83 20.64 21.39 26.65
CA VAL A 83 20.42 21.59 28.10
C VAL A 83 19.01 21.15 28.51
N TYR A 84 18.02 21.46 27.68
CA TYR A 84 16.62 21.09 27.91
C TYR A 84 16.38 19.62 27.55
N LEU A 85 16.97 19.10 26.46
CA LEU A 85 16.81 17.71 26.04
C LEU A 85 17.41 16.74 27.08
N ASP A 86 18.58 17.04 27.64
CA ASP A 86 19.20 16.24 28.72
C ASP A 86 18.31 16.27 29.99
N SER A 87 17.69 17.42 30.30
CA SER A 87 16.74 17.52 31.42
C SER A 87 15.47 16.71 31.19
N ILE A 88 14.93 16.70 29.96
CA ILE A 88 13.75 15.90 29.55
C ILE A 88 14.06 14.43 29.70
N SER A 89 15.24 13.95 29.25
CA SER A 89 15.66 12.58 29.39
C SER A 89 15.69 12.11 30.85
N MET A 90 16.29 12.91 31.73
CA MET A 90 16.29 12.62 33.18
C MET A 90 14.89 12.56 33.76
N LYS A 91 13.97 13.43 33.33
CA LYS A 91 12.58 13.45 33.81
C LYS A 91 11.77 12.26 33.32
N TYR A 92 11.99 11.74 32.11
CA TYR A 92 11.36 10.49 31.66
C TYR A 92 11.85 9.29 32.44
N ASP A 93 13.14 9.24 32.80
CA ASP A 93 13.67 8.19 33.66
C ASP A 93 13.14 8.28 35.10
N GLU A 94 12.91 9.50 35.63
CA GLU A 94 12.22 9.73 36.91
C GLU A 94 10.75 9.27 36.85
N LEU A 95 10.03 9.63 35.77
CA LEU A 95 8.64 9.24 35.52
C LEU A 95 8.47 7.72 35.51
N ALA A 96 9.39 7.01 34.85
CA ALA A 96 9.34 5.55 34.73
C ALA A 96 9.50 4.83 36.08
N ARG A 97 10.19 5.43 37.06
CA ARG A 97 10.41 4.87 38.42
C ARG A 97 9.32 5.29 39.42
N THR A 98 8.49 6.27 39.06
CA THR A 98 7.50 6.87 39.93
C THR A 98 6.16 6.17 39.78
N THR A 99 5.59 5.66 40.88
CA THR A 99 4.28 4.97 40.93
C THR A 99 3.16 5.85 41.48
N ASP A 100 3.47 6.88 42.26
CA ASP A 100 2.49 7.81 42.82
C ASP A 100 1.91 8.72 41.71
N GLU A 101 0.60 8.66 41.51
CA GLU A 101 -0.09 9.37 40.43
C GLU A 101 0.02 10.90 40.54
N LYS A 102 0.10 11.47 41.75
CA LYS A 102 0.26 12.92 41.94
C LYS A 102 1.66 13.35 41.54
N GLN A 103 2.67 12.58 41.93
CA GLN A 103 4.05 12.83 41.53
C GLN A 103 4.24 12.64 40.03
N ARG A 104 3.65 11.59 39.45
CA ARG A 104 3.67 11.37 38.00
C ARG A 104 3.14 12.57 37.22
N LYS A 105 1.99 13.12 37.62
CA LYS A 105 1.42 14.33 37.00
C LYS A 105 2.34 15.54 37.10
N ALA A 106 3.01 15.74 38.24
CA ALA A 106 3.96 16.82 38.41
C ALA A 106 5.17 16.66 37.48
N ILE A 107 5.74 15.46 37.38
CA ILE A 107 6.85 15.17 36.46
C ILE A 107 6.42 15.38 35.00
N GLN A 108 5.22 14.92 34.61
CA GLN A 108 4.67 15.13 33.27
C GLN A 108 4.48 16.62 32.96
N HIS A 109 4.06 17.41 33.93
CA HIS A 109 4.01 18.86 33.79
C HIS A 109 5.39 19.47 33.58
N ASP A 110 6.41 19.07 34.35
CA ASP A 110 7.79 19.51 34.17
C ASP A 110 8.31 19.15 32.77
N ILE A 111 8.07 17.91 32.28
CA ILE A 111 8.43 17.48 30.94
C ILE A 111 7.78 18.39 29.88
N ASN A 112 6.48 18.66 30.02
CA ASN A 112 5.76 19.55 29.11
C ASN A 112 6.38 20.97 29.06
N GLN A 113 6.72 21.55 30.22
CA GLN A 113 7.36 22.85 30.28
C GLN A 113 8.78 22.86 29.67
N LEU A 114 9.54 21.81 29.87
CA LEU A 114 10.86 21.64 29.26
C LEU A 114 10.78 21.48 27.74
N ASN A 115 9.78 20.71 27.23
CA ASN A 115 9.53 20.58 25.80
C ASN A 115 9.19 21.92 25.15
N ILE A 116 8.39 22.79 25.81
CA ILE A 116 8.09 24.14 25.32
C ILE A 116 9.37 24.97 25.20
N LYS A 117 10.31 24.84 26.14
CA LYS A 117 11.59 25.56 26.07
C LYS A 117 12.52 25.00 25.00
N ALA A 118 12.64 23.67 24.88
CA ALA A 118 13.46 23.01 23.87
C ALA A 118 12.96 23.33 22.43
N SER A 119 11.64 23.39 22.24
CA SER A 119 11.05 23.64 20.92
C SER A 119 11.33 25.05 20.37
N GLN A 120 11.78 25.96 21.21
CA GLN A 120 12.23 27.31 20.78
C GLN A 120 13.48 27.29 19.90
N TYR A 121 14.23 26.19 19.91
CA TYR A 121 15.43 25.98 19.08
C TYR A 121 15.16 25.07 17.89
N ALA A 122 14.05 24.34 17.88
CA ALA A 122 13.76 23.34 16.87
C ALA A 122 13.36 23.96 15.52
N ILE A 123 13.90 23.39 14.44
CA ILE A 123 13.40 23.53 13.06
C ILE A 123 12.66 22.21 12.75
N PRO A 124 11.35 22.15 12.97
CA PRO A 124 10.63 20.90 12.87
C PRO A 124 10.55 20.43 11.43
N ASN A 125 10.56 19.11 11.27
CA ASN A 125 10.37 18.43 9.99
C ASN A 125 11.38 18.80 8.89
N GLU A 126 12.53 19.37 9.24
CA GLU A 126 13.54 19.82 8.27
C GLU A 126 14.09 18.64 7.47
N PHE A 127 14.25 17.46 8.08
CA PHE A 127 14.69 16.25 7.38
C PHE A 127 13.76 15.89 6.22
N ASN A 128 12.45 15.79 6.47
CA ASN A 128 11.46 15.44 5.44
C ASN A 128 11.40 16.50 4.35
N ARG A 129 11.47 17.78 4.73
CA ARG A 129 11.51 18.92 3.80
C ARG A 129 12.73 18.83 2.86
N LEU A 130 13.90 18.46 3.38
CA LEU A 130 15.10 18.30 2.56
C LEU A 130 15.04 17.07 1.66
N ILE A 131 14.55 15.92 2.15
CA ILE A 131 14.33 14.75 1.30
C ILE A 131 13.40 15.11 0.13
N THR A 132 12.27 15.77 0.38
CA THR A 132 11.33 16.21 -0.67
C THR A 132 11.99 17.22 -1.62
N LYS A 133 12.74 18.19 -1.10
CA LYS A 133 13.48 19.19 -1.90
C LYS A 133 14.47 18.53 -2.85
N TYR A 134 15.13 17.45 -2.41
CA TYR A 134 16.12 16.72 -3.19
C TYR A 134 15.54 15.44 -3.81
N GLY A 135 14.36 15.56 -4.40
CA GLY A 135 13.80 14.56 -5.29
C GLY A 135 13.15 13.36 -4.66
N GLY A 136 13.06 13.31 -3.33
CA GLY A 136 12.47 12.20 -2.63
C GLY A 136 10.96 12.18 -2.69
N SER A 137 10.40 11.01 -3.01
CA SER A 137 8.99 10.65 -2.85
C SER A 137 8.89 9.34 -2.08
N ASP A 138 7.69 8.96 -1.71
CA ASP A 138 7.40 7.71 -0.99
C ASP A 138 8.28 7.53 0.27
N LEU A 139 8.66 8.67 0.90
CA LEU A 139 9.44 8.66 2.13
C LEU A 139 8.67 7.92 3.22
N ASN A 140 9.23 6.82 3.66
CA ASN A 140 8.63 6.00 4.69
C ASN A 140 9.72 5.24 5.47
N ALA A 141 9.29 4.62 6.55
CA ALA A 141 10.07 3.64 7.30
C ALA A 141 9.14 2.54 7.78
N GLY A 142 9.71 1.44 8.20
CA GLY A 142 8.94 0.35 8.77
C GLY A 142 9.76 -0.42 9.79
N THR A 143 9.12 -0.73 10.90
CA THR A 143 9.64 -1.63 11.92
C THR A 143 8.95 -2.97 11.80
N SER A 144 9.74 -4.01 11.54
CA SER A 144 9.31 -5.40 11.58
C SER A 144 9.65 -6.01 12.95
N TYR A 145 9.35 -7.29 13.11
CA TYR A 145 9.81 -8.04 14.26
C TYR A 145 11.34 -8.13 14.32
N ASP A 146 12.01 -8.35 13.18
CA ASP A 146 13.42 -8.69 13.12
C ASP A 146 14.33 -7.56 12.65
N PHE A 147 13.78 -6.53 12.01
CA PHE A 147 14.54 -5.42 11.44
C PHE A 147 13.72 -4.13 11.38
N THR A 148 14.44 -3.03 11.23
CA THR A 148 13.88 -1.71 10.90
C THR A 148 14.48 -1.24 9.59
N PHE A 149 13.71 -0.60 8.72
CA PHE A 149 14.24 -0.05 7.47
C PHE A 149 13.67 1.33 7.18
N TYR A 150 14.48 2.15 6.54
CA TYR A 150 14.15 3.53 6.15
C TYR A 150 14.34 3.64 4.67
N HIS A 151 13.34 4.05 3.93
CA HIS A 151 13.41 4.07 2.48
C HIS A 151 12.67 5.24 1.85
N ASN A 152 13.06 5.54 0.63
CA ASN A 152 12.32 6.39 -0.29
C ASN A 152 12.78 6.19 -1.73
N THR A 153 11.97 6.64 -2.67
CA THR A 153 12.33 6.79 -4.07
C THR A 153 12.82 8.21 -4.29
N PHE A 154 13.79 8.42 -5.19
CA PHE A 154 14.30 9.74 -5.52
C PHE A 154 14.87 9.80 -6.95
N SER A 155 14.96 11.02 -7.50
CA SER A 155 15.55 11.23 -8.83
C SER A 155 17.09 11.10 -8.79
N PRO A 156 17.73 10.45 -9.78
CA PRO A 156 19.15 10.06 -9.76
C PRO A 156 20.14 11.21 -9.50
N GLN A 157 19.83 12.42 -9.99
CA GLN A 157 20.69 13.60 -9.84
C GLN A 157 20.88 14.05 -8.38
N PHE A 158 20.09 13.53 -7.44
CA PHE A 158 20.13 13.88 -6.02
C PHE A 158 20.80 12.81 -5.14
N ILE A 159 21.50 11.84 -5.74
CA ILE A 159 22.06 10.71 -4.97
C ILE A 159 23.08 11.15 -3.91
N GLU A 160 23.83 12.22 -4.15
CA GLU A 160 24.81 12.76 -3.19
C GLU A 160 24.09 13.36 -1.96
N GLN A 161 23.03 14.17 -2.19
CA GLN A 161 22.23 14.75 -1.13
C GLN A 161 21.49 13.64 -0.33
N TRP A 162 21.02 12.61 -1.01
CA TRP A 162 20.40 11.45 -0.36
C TRP A 162 21.38 10.73 0.59
N CYS A 163 22.61 10.51 0.12
CA CYS A 163 23.66 9.86 0.92
C CYS A 163 24.04 10.71 2.15
N GLU A 164 24.23 12.03 1.96
CA GLU A 164 24.57 12.96 3.05
C GLU A 164 23.46 13.00 4.11
N LEU A 165 22.19 13.15 3.70
CA LEU A 165 21.05 13.20 4.62
C LEU A 165 20.90 11.90 5.42
N ASN A 166 20.92 10.75 4.73
CA ASN A 166 20.65 9.47 5.38
C ASN A 166 21.81 8.99 6.25
N SER A 167 23.05 9.25 5.87
CA SER A 167 24.21 8.94 6.73
C SER A 167 24.22 9.82 7.98
N HIS A 168 23.99 11.12 7.83
CA HIS A 168 24.05 12.07 8.94
C HIS A 168 23.00 11.76 10.03
N ARG A 169 21.74 11.42 9.65
CA ARG A 169 20.71 11.05 10.64
C ARG A 169 21.07 9.78 11.42
N LEU A 170 21.83 8.86 10.83
CA LEU A 170 22.23 7.61 11.48
C LEU A 170 23.40 7.82 12.45
N ILE A 171 24.26 8.84 12.19
CA ILE A 171 25.47 9.11 12.98
C ILE A 171 25.16 9.95 14.23
N HIS A 172 24.27 10.93 14.12
CA HIS A 172 24.03 11.95 15.14
C HIS A 172 22.55 12.14 15.50
N PRO A 173 21.75 11.09 15.72
CA PRO A 173 20.32 11.28 16.02
C PRO A 173 20.13 12.04 17.34
N VAL A 174 19.08 12.88 17.38
CA VAL A 174 18.69 13.65 18.58
C VAL A 174 17.23 13.40 18.88
N PHE A 175 16.91 13.10 20.13
CA PHE A 175 15.55 12.82 20.60
C PHE A 175 14.75 14.11 20.83
N ARG A 176 14.56 14.84 19.75
CA ARG A 176 13.81 16.11 19.72
C ARG A 176 12.31 15.88 19.57
N LEU A 177 11.50 16.76 20.16
CA LEU A 177 10.03 16.71 20.07
C LEU A 177 9.44 15.38 20.55
N PHE A 178 10.10 14.72 21.48
CA PHE A 178 9.81 13.37 21.94
C PHE A 178 8.35 13.18 22.39
N GLN A 179 7.82 14.10 23.24
CA GLN A 179 6.45 13.99 23.74
C GLN A 179 5.40 14.14 22.62
N GLY A 180 5.64 15.04 21.66
CA GLY A 180 4.74 15.22 20.52
C GLY A 180 4.66 13.97 19.66
N GLU A 181 5.82 13.30 19.44
CA GLU A 181 5.86 12.06 18.67
C GLU A 181 5.19 10.89 19.40
N LEU A 182 5.28 10.86 20.74
CA LEU A 182 4.54 9.87 21.53
C LEU A 182 3.02 9.99 21.35
N GLU A 183 2.49 11.22 21.26
CA GLU A 183 1.07 11.43 20.95
C GLU A 183 0.71 10.91 19.54
N THR A 184 1.61 11.05 18.57
CA THR A 184 1.44 10.53 17.21
C THR A 184 1.40 9.00 17.18
N VAL A 185 2.30 8.33 17.91
CA VAL A 185 2.32 6.85 18.06
C VAL A 185 1.04 6.35 18.77
N TYR A 186 0.50 7.09 19.73
CA TYR A 186 -0.79 6.76 20.33
C TYR A 186 -1.93 6.81 19.31
N GLU A 187 -1.89 7.79 18.40
CA GLU A 187 -2.91 7.92 17.37
C GLU A 187 -2.81 6.79 16.34
N GLU A 188 -1.61 6.41 15.99
CA GLU A 188 -1.37 5.23 15.15
C GLU A 188 -1.89 3.94 15.79
N LYS A 189 -1.67 3.75 17.10
CA LYS A 189 -2.24 2.61 17.83
C LYS A 189 -3.76 2.61 17.82
N ASN A 190 -4.40 3.79 17.90
CA ASN A 190 -5.86 3.90 17.76
C ASN A 190 -6.32 3.47 16.37
N MET A 191 -5.59 3.85 15.32
CA MET A 191 -5.87 3.45 13.94
C MET A 191 -5.85 1.91 13.80
N TYR A 192 -4.79 1.23 14.26
CA TYR A 192 -4.72 -0.25 14.25
C TYR A 192 -5.83 -0.90 15.09
N SER A 193 -6.22 -0.26 16.20
CA SER A 193 -7.29 -0.77 17.06
C SER A 193 -8.69 -0.64 16.43
N ASP A 194 -8.87 0.29 15.49
CA ASP A 194 -10.11 0.45 14.74
C ASP A 194 -10.17 -0.49 13.51
N ASP A 195 -9.04 -1.07 13.08
CA ASP A 195 -8.97 -2.05 11.99
C ASP A 195 -9.22 -3.49 12.48
N PRO A 196 -10.35 -4.13 12.07
CA PRO A 196 -10.66 -5.50 12.50
C PRO A 196 -9.65 -6.55 12.03
N GLY A 197 -9.02 -6.37 10.86
CA GLY A 197 -8.03 -7.28 10.29
C GLY A 197 -6.76 -7.31 11.13
N SER A 198 -6.20 -6.16 11.45
CA SER A 198 -5.02 -6.01 12.31
C SER A 198 -5.26 -6.60 13.70
N MET A 199 -6.44 -6.32 14.28
CA MET A 199 -6.81 -6.86 15.60
C MET A 199 -6.99 -8.39 15.56
N MET A 200 -7.45 -8.98 14.48
CA MET A 200 -7.52 -10.43 14.31
C MET A 200 -6.13 -11.05 14.29
N LEU A 201 -5.22 -10.50 13.50
CA LEU A 201 -3.84 -10.99 13.41
C LEU A 201 -3.11 -10.89 14.76
N GLU A 202 -3.25 -9.77 15.48
CA GLU A 202 -2.67 -9.61 16.82
C GLU A 202 -3.18 -10.66 17.80
N GLN A 203 -4.49 -10.93 17.81
CA GLN A 203 -5.08 -11.96 18.69
C GLN A 203 -4.55 -13.36 18.36
N ILE A 204 -4.42 -13.71 17.09
CA ILE A 204 -3.91 -15.01 16.65
C ILE A 204 -2.42 -15.12 16.99
N SER A 205 -1.62 -14.13 16.62
CA SER A 205 -0.16 -14.12 16.84
C SER A 205 0.20 -14.18 18.31
N SER A 206 -0.48 -13.41 19.18
CA SER A 206 -0.21 -13.40 20.61
C SER A 206 -0.39 -14.76 21.27
N LYS A 207 -1.29 -15.60 20.78
CA LYS A 207 -1.54 -16.95 21.28
C LYS A 207 -0.64 -17.99 20.62
N PHE A 208 -0.53 -17.93 19.30
CA PHE A 208 0.26 -18.89 18.52
C PHE A 208 1.76 -18.78 18.83
N LEU A 209 2.26 -17.57 19.06
CA LEU A 209 3.67 -17.29 19.35
C LEU A 209 3.95 -17.06 20.86
N ALA A 210 2.98 -17.37 21.73
CA ALA A 210 3.13 -17.23 23.18
C ALA A 210 4.44 -17.88 23.67
N GLY A 211 5.13 -17.19 24.59
CA GLY A 211 6.44 -17.62 25.09
C GLY A 211 7.63 -17.22 24.22
N THR A 212 7.39 -16.46 23.15
CA THR A 212 8.44 -15.85 22.32
C THR A 212 8.32 -14.34 22.26
N PRO A 213 9.38 -13.60 21.90
CA PRO A 213 9.29 -12.16 21.63
C PRO A 213 8.30 -11.78 20.53
N TYR A 214 8.02 -12.68 19.60
CA TYR A 214 7.07 -12.47 18.51
C TYR A 214 5.59 -12.43 18.94
N ALA A 215 5.29 -12.76 20.20
CA ALA A 215 3.92 -12.72 20.72
C ALA A 215 3.41 -11.31 21.01
N TYR A 216 4.29 -10.32 21.03
CA TYR A 216 3.96 -8.95 21.39
C TYR A 216 3.78 -8.08 20.16
N PRO A 217 2.89 -7.07 20.20
CA PRO A 217 2.71 -6.15 19.06
C PRO A 217 3.97 -5.30 18.84
N ILE A 218 4.29 -5.03 17.58
CA ILE A 218 5.47 -4.23 17.17
C ILE A 218 5.40 -2.82 17.80
N ILE A 219 4.23 -2.19 17.77
CA ILE A 219 4.01 -0.85 18.35
C ILE A 219 4.10 -0.81 19.87
N GLY A 220 4.20 -1.99 20.52
CA GLY A 220 4.23 -2.13 21.96
C GLY A 220 2.85 -2.14 22.62
N SER A 221 2.82 -2.57 23.91
CA SER A 221 1.60 -2.51 24.70
C SER A 221 1.25 -1.09 25.11
N THR A 222 -0.04 -0.85 25.35
CA THR A 222 -0.55 0.41 25.91
C THR A 222 0.15 0.80 27.20
N GLN A 223 0.43 -0.19 28.04
CA GLN A 223 1.06 0.01 29.36
C GLN A 223 2.49 0.54 29.22
N ASN A 224 3.27 0.00 28.28
CA ASN A 224 4.65 0.43 28.04
C ASN A 224 4.74 1.78 27.35
N LEU A 225 3.82 2.08 26.43
CA LEU A 225 3.74 3.40 25.80
C LEU A 225 3.43 4.53 26.80
N LYS A 226 2.79 4.23 27.95
CA LYS A 226 2.57 5.20 29.05
C LYS A 226 3.85 5.56 29.81
N ASN A 227 4.88 4.74 29.73
CA ASN A 227 6.11 4.86 30.52
C ASN A 227 7.36 4.76 29.66
N PRO A 228 7.50 5.59 28.61
CA PRO A 228 8.68 5.53 27.78
C PRO A 228 9.91 5.96 28.60
N LYS A 229 11.03 5.27 28.37
CA LYS A 229 12.32 5.66 28.92
C LYS A 229 13.24 6.07 27.77
N GLN A 230 13.68 7.29 27.79
CA GLN A 230 14.58 7.80 26.77
C GLN A 230 15.97 7.17 26.85
N SER A 231 16.44 6.87 28.07
CA SER A 231 17.70 6.13 28.31
C SER A 231 17.72 4.72 27.70
N ASP A 232 16.57 4.01 27.70
CA ASP A 232 16.45 2.68 27.07
C ASP A 232 16.52 2.81 25.54
N MET A 233 15.99 3.90 24.95
CA MET A 233 16.11 4.18 23.52
C MET A 233 17.52 4.56 23.10
N GLU A 234 18.24 5.33 23.93
CA GLU A 234 19.66 5.60 23.71
C GLU A 234 20.52 4.34 23.76
N ALA A 235 20.23 3.46 24.72
CA ALA A 235 20.91 2.17 24.84
C ALA A 235 20.60 1.28 23.62
N PHE A 236 19.35 1.28 23.12
CA PHE A 236 18.96 0.59 21.90
C PHE A 236 19.72 1.11 20.68
N TYR A 237 19.78 2.43 20.47
CA TYR A 237 20.56 3.06 19.41
C TYR A 237 22.04 2.64 19.47
N LYS A 238 22.71 2.85 20.60
CA LYS A 238 24.13 2.54 20.78
C LYS A 238 24.46 1.06 20.53
N LYS A 239 23.52 0.16 20.82
CA LYS A 239 23.71 -1.28 20.65
C LYS A 239 23.47 -1.74 19.21
N TYR A 240 22.44 -1.23 18.55
CA TYR A 240 21.93 -1.80 17.30
C TYR A 240 22.24 -0.97 16.05
N TYR A 241 22.37 0.37 16.16
CA TYR A 241 22.63 1.27 15.04
C TYR A 241 24.15 1.45 14.80
N VAL A 242 24.83 0.35 14.55
CA VAL A 242 26.25 0.27 14.26
C VAL A 242 26.45 -0.31 12.86
N ALA A 243 27.50 0.15 12.14
CA ALA A 243 27.69 -0.21 10.72
C ALA A 243 27.74 -1.72 10.48
N SER A 244 28.34 -2.50 11.39
CA SER A 244 28.40 -3.96 11.30
C SER A 244 27.04 -4.67 11.40
N ASN A 245 25.97 -3.96 11.85
CA ASN A 245 24.60 -4.45 11.98
C ASN A 245 23.65 -3.81 10.96
N MET A 246 24.17 -3.05 10.00
CA MET A 246 23.37 -2.28 9.05
C MET A 246 23.75 -2.60 7.62
N GLY A 247 22.87 -2.25 6.70
CA GLY A 247 23.14 -2.37 5.28
C GLY A 247 22.38 -1.34 4.45
N LEU A 248 22.84 -1.18 3.22
CA LEU A 248 22.26 -0.31 2.20
C LEU A 248 21.77 -1.13 1.02
N VAL A 249 20.58 -0.82 0.55
CA VAL A 249 20.04 -1.31 -0.71
C VAL A 249 19.78 -0.10 -1.61
N LEU A 250 20.39 -0.09 -2.80
CA LEU A 250 20.17 0.92 -3.83
C LEU A 250 19.83 0.24 -5.14
N SER A 251 18.67 0.54 -5.70
CA SER A 251 18.18 -0.06 -6.95
C SER A 251 17.59 0.99 -7.88
N GLY A 252 18.00 1.00 -9.14
CA GLY A 252 17.50 1.93 -10.15
C GLY A 252 18.60 2.54 -11.01
N ASP A 253 18.38 3.78 -11.44
CA ASP A 253 19.27 4.51 -12.33
C ASP A 253 20.51 5.06 -11.57
N ILE A 254 21.45 4.18 -11.33
CA ILE A 254 22.70 4.45 -10.58
C ILE A 254 23.93 4.03 -11.38
N ASP A 255 25.04 4.76 -11.17
CA ASP A 255 26.37 4.34 -11.60
C ASP A 255 27.15 3.74 -10.41
N ALA A 256 27.27 2.43 -10.42
CA ALA A 256 27.92 1.68 -9.33
C ALA A 256 29.40 2.05 -9.10
N GLN A 257 30.11 2.54 -10.14
CA GLN A 257 31.55 2.88 -10.02
C GLN A 257 31.75 4.20 -9.27
N SER A 258 30.95 5.22 -9.58
CA SER A 258 31.03 6.53 -8.92
C SER A 258 30.42 6.51 -7.52
N LEU A 259 29.53 5.56 -7.25
CA LEU A 259 28.79 5.50 -5.98
C LEU A 259 29.63 5.02 -4.80
N LYS A 260 30.54 4.06 -5.00
CA LYS A 260 31.35 3.49 -3.91
C LYS A 260 32.18 4.54 -3.14
N PRO A 261 32.93 5.46 -3.79
CA PRO A 261 33.63 6.52 -3.06
C PRO A 261 32.70 7.47 -2.29
N LEU A 262 31.51 7.73 -2.83
CA LEU A 262 30.50 8.54 -2.15
C LEU A 262 30.00 7.86 -0.87
N LEU A 263 29.67 6.57 -0.95
CA LEU A 263 29.23 5.79 0.20
C LEU A 263 30.31 5.67 1.29
N GLU A 264 31.58 5.52 0.92
CA GLU A 264 32.71 5.54 1.88
C GLU A 264 32.86 6.90 2.58
N ARG A 265 32.63 8.00 1.85
CA ARG A 265 32.71 9.37 2.42
C ARG A 265 31.54 9.66 3.37
N THR A 266 30.37 9.09 3.13
CA THR A 266 29.13 9.35 3.86
C THR A 266 28.87 8.24 4.89
N PHE A 267 28.33 7.12 4.50
CA PHE A 267 28.01 6.00 5.39
C PHE A 267 29.24 5.32 6.00
N GLY A 268 30.40 5.38 5.33
CA GLY A 268 31.66 4.88 5.88
C GLY A 268 32.12 5.58 7.17
N GLN A 269 31.51 6.73 7.52
CA GLN A 269 31.79 7.46 8.77
C GLN A 269 31.04 6.89 9.99
N LEU A 270 30.03 5.99 9.79
CA LEU A 270 29.36 5.35 10.90
C LEU A 270 30.33 4.50 11.71
N GLU A 271 30.16 4.49 13.04
CA GLU A 271 30.91 3.62 13.91
C GLU A 271 30.73 2.14 13.50
N ARG A 272 31.85 1.40 13.35
CA ARG A 272 31.79 -0.03 13.03
C ARG A 272 30.96 -0.79 14.06
N GLY A 273 31.19 -0.56 15.33
CA GLY A 273 30.59 -1.25 16.46
C GLY A 273 30.75 -2.76 16.45
N VAL A 274 30.11 -3.42 17.39
CA VAL A 274 30.06 -4.89 17.46
C VAL A 274 28.66 -5.33 17.04
N LYS A 275 28.58 -6.16 16.00
CA LYS A 275 27.30 -6.72 15.57
C LYS A 275 26.64 -7.48 16.72
N PRO A 276 25.43 -7.10 17.17
CA PRO A 276 24.72 -7.80 18.22
C PRO A 276 24.43 -9.25 17.82
N VAL A 277 24.63 -10.17 18.76
CA VAL A 277 24.26 -11.57 18.58
C VAL A 277 22.86 -11.75 19.14
N ARG A 278 21.92 -12.13 18.29
CA ARG A 278 20.56 -12.48 18.70
C ARG A 278 20.52 -13.95 19.08
N GLU A 279 19.99 -14.25 20.26
CA GLU A 279 19.72 -15.63 20.65
C GLU A 279 18.69 -16.26 19.71
N LYS A 280 18.83 -17.57 19.49
CA LYS A 280 17.88 -18.32 18.69
C LYS A 280 16.52 -18.38 19.36
N ILE A 281 15.51 -17.78 18.74
CA ILE A 281 14.13 -17.81 19.20
C ILE A 281 13.52 -19.14 18.78
N THR A 282 13.10 -19.93 19.79
CA THR A 282 12.43 -21.20 19.54
C THR A 282 11.01 -21.13 20.12
N ALA A 283 10.03 -21.22 19.24
CA ALA A 283 8.63 -21.24 19.67
C ALA A 283 8.31 -22.56 20.39
N PRO A 284 7.55 -22.53 21.50
CA PRO A 284 7.13 -23.72 22.20
C PRO A 284 6.40 -24.73 21.30
N ALA A 285 6.59 -26.02 21.56
CA ALA A 285 5.89 -27.06 20.81
C ALA A 285 4.38 -26.97 21.05
N ILE A 286 3.60 -27.11 20.00
CA ILE A 286 2.14 -27.22 20.09
C ILE A 286 1.82 -28.64 20.52
N VAL A 287 0.99 -28.83 21.53
CA VAL A 287 0.55 -30.14 22.03
C VAL A 287 -0.94 -30.30 21.78
N GLY A 288 -1.31 -31.28 20.96
CA GLY A 288 -2.70 -31.51 20.57
C GLY A 288 -3.27 -30.38 19.70
N GLN A 289 -4.56 -30.09 19.91
CA GLN A 289 -5.30 -29.08 19.12
C GLN A 289 -5.94 -28.05 20.06
N PRO A 290 -5.17 -27.16 20.67
CA PRO A 290 -5.72 -26.12 21.53
C PRO A 290 -6.70 -25.24 20.74
N GLN A 291 -7.84 -24.92 21.40
CA GLN A 291 -8.91 -24.12 20.83
C GLN A 291 -8.91 -22.74 21.45
N GLU A 292 -8.78 -21.73 20.62
CA GLU A 292 -8.81 -20.32 20.99
C GLU A 292 -9.90 -19.58 20.21
N LYS A 293 -10.28 -18.41 20.70
CA LYS A 293 -11.26 -17.55 20.03
C LYS A 293 -10.61 -16.22 19.70
N PHE A 294 -10.98 -15.69 18.54
CA PHE A 294 -10.69 -14.30 18.19
C PHE A 294 -11.98 -13.53 17.92
N LEU A 295 -11.97 -12.25 18.24
CA LEU A 295 -13.08 -11.33 17.99
C LEU A 295 -12.93 -10.71 16.61
N PHE A 296 -14.01 -10.74 15.82
CA PHE A 296 -14.09 -10.10 14.52
C PHE A 296 -15.54 -9.64 14.26
N PRO A 297 -15.79 -8.38 13.85
CA PRO A 297 -17.13 -7.79 13.80
C PRO A 297 -17.90 -8.13 12.52
N MET A 298 -17.97 -9.40 12.14
CA MET A 298 -18.75 -9.90 11.00
C MET A 298 -19.86 -10.83 11.49
N PRO A 299 -21.10 -10.34 11.64
CA PRO A 299 -22.19 -11.18 12.14
C PRO A 299 -22.60 -12.24 11.11
N LEU A 300 -23.16 -13.36 11.61
CA LEU A 300 -23.72 -14.48 10.83
C LEU A 300 -22.72 -15.40 10.09
N ILE A 301 -21.52 -14.97 9.83
CA ILE A 301 -20.50 -15.77 9.15
C ILE A 301 -19.60 -16.43 10.20
N GLY A 302 -19.46 -17.76 10.14
CA GLY A 302 -18.41 -18.49 10.86
C GLY A 302 -17.05 -18.34 10.18
N MET A 303 -15.96 -18.44 10.94
CA MET A 303 -14.60 -18.46 10.39
C MET A 303 -13.71 -19.27 11.31
N SER A 304 -12.79 -20.02 10.74
CA SER A 304 -11.70 -20.71 11.47
C SER A 304 -10.36 -20.46 10.79
N ALA A 305 -9.32 -20.35 11.64
CA ALA A 305 -7.94 -20.45 11.20
C ALA A 305 -7.28 -21.62 11.96
N MET A 306 -6.83 -22.63 11.23
CA MET A 306 -5.99 -23.72 11.76
C MET A 306 -4.54 -23.33 11.53
N VAL A 307 -3.74 -23.18 12.59
CA VAL A 307 -2.36 -22.67 12.46
C VAL A 307 -1.37 -23.72 12.97
N PHE A 308 -0.53 -24.20 12.05
CA PHE A 308 0.54 -25.15 12.29
C PHE A 308 1.89 -24.43 12.37
N ARG A 309 2.93 -25.08 12.90
CA ARG A 309 4.31 -24.60 12.71
C ARG A 309 4.71 -24.77 11.25
N GLY A 310 5.48 -23.81 10.72
CA GLY A 310 5.93 -23.80 9.34
C GLY A 310 7.45 -23.56 9.20
N PRO A 311 8.00 -23.70 7.99
CA PRO A 311 9.37 -23.26 7.70
C PRO A 311 9.41 -21.75 7.54
N THR A 312 10.54 -21.12 7.90
CA THR A 312 10.82 -19.72 7.54
C THR A 312 11.05 -19.59 6.03
N ASP A 313 11.00 -18.39 5.50
CA ASP A 313 11.17 -18.17 4.04
C ASP A 313 12.58 -18.53 3.53
N TYR A 314 13.55 -18.63 4.44
CA TYR A 314 14.94 -18.95 4.11
C TYR A 314 15.38 -20.36 4.54
N ASP A 315 14.46 -21.17 5.04
CA ASP A 315 14.71 -22.58 5.32
C ASP A 315 14.85 -23.39 4.02
N ALA A 316 15.65 -24.45 4.06
CA ALA A 316 15.79 -25.38 2.93
C ALA A 316 14.45 -26.02 2.49
N ASP A 317 13.47 -26.11 3.40
CA ASP A 317 12.13 -26.62 3.11
C ASP A 317 11.18 -25.55 2.51
N ALA A 318 11.56 -24.28 2.48
CA ALA A 318 10.69 -23.19 2.01
C ALA A 318 10.21 -23.39 0.55
N PRO A 319 11.08 -23.72 -0.44
CA PRO A 319 10.62 -23.94 -1.81
C PRO A 319 9.65 -25.10 -1.94
N ALA A 320 9.91 -26.23 -1.27
CA ALA A 320 9.00 -27.37 -1.27
C ALA A 320 7.66 -27.02 -0.60
N MET A 321 7.67 -26.21 0.46
CA MET A 321 6.45 -25.75 1.11
C MET A 321 5.67 -24.75 0.25
N GLN A 322 6.33 -23.85 -0.50
CA GLN A 322 5.65 -22.99 -1.48
C GLN A 322 4.91 -23.81 -2.54
N VAL A 323 5.54 -24.86 -3.08
CA VAL A 323 4.91 -25.81 -4.01
C VAL A 323 3.75 -26.55 -3.36
N ALA A 324 3.91 -26.99 -2.10
CA ALA A 324 2.86 -27.67 -1.33
C ALA A 324 1.63 -26.78 -1.11
N LEU A 325 1.85 -25.51 -0.75
CA LEU A 325 0.79 -24.52 -0.58
C LEU A 325 0.07 -24.21 -1.90
N ALA A 326 0.82 -24.06 -2.99
CA ALA A 326 0.26 -23.82 -4.32
C ALA A 326 -0.53 -25.03 -4.87
N LEU A 327 -0.20 -26.25 -4.45
CA LEU A 327 -1.03 -27.46 -4.70
C LEU A 327 -2.30 -27.49 -3.83
N LEU A 328 -2.33 -26.78 -2.69
CA LEU A 328 -3.54 -26.60 -1.90
C LEU A 328 -4.44 -25.52 -2.49
N ASN A 329 -3.93 -24.36 -2.80
CA ASN A 329 -4.68 -23.25 -3.43
C ASN A 329 -3.78 -22.40 -4.32
N ASN A 330 -4.32 -21.95 -5.45
CA ASN A 330 -3.63 -21.11 -6.40
C ASN A 330 -4.59 -20.25 -7.23
N ASP A 331 -4.06 -19.25 -7.93
CA ASP A 331 -4.83 -18.29 -8.72
C ASP A 331 -5.64 -18.93 -9.87
N ASN A 332 -5.17 -20.06 -10.40
CA ASN A 332 -5.90 -20.81 -11.43
C ASN A 332 -7.01 -21.72 -10.86
N LYS A 333 -7.24 -21.71 -9.54
CA LYS A 333 -8.29 -22.47 -8.84
C LYS A 333 -8.20 -23.99 -9.05
N THR A 334 -6.97 -24.52 -9.15
CA THR A 334 -6.73 -25.94 -9.43
C THR A 334 -6.32 -26.73 -8.20
N GLY A 335 -6.07 -26.06 -7.07
CA GLY A 335 -5.59 -26.69 -5.83
C GLY A 335 -6.64 -27.53 -5.12
N LEU A 336 -6.17 -28.35 -4.17
CA LEU A 336 -7.03 -29.25 -3.39
C LEU A 336 -8.04 -28.49 -2.50
N LEU A 337 -7.65 -27.35 -1.91
CA LEU A 337 -8.57 -26.49 -1.16
C LEU A 337 -9.51 -25.73 -2.10
N ASP A 338 -9.03 -25.36 -3.30
CA ASP A 338 -9.87 -24.70 -4.30
C ASP A 338 -11.04 -25.59 -4.71
N GLU A 339 -10.87 -26.92 -4.69
CA GLU A 339 -11.96 -27.88 -4.96
C GLU A 339 -13.15 -27.71 -4.01
N LEU A 340 -12.91 -27.31 -2.76
CA LEU A 340 -13.97 -27.09 -1.79
C LEU A 340 -14.81 -25.85 -2.17
N VAL A 341 -14.16 -24.80 -2.67
CA VAL A 341 -14.81 -23.57 -3.16
C VAL A 341 -15.50 -23.85 -4.50
N ASN A 342 -14.77 -24.49 -5.43
CA ASN A 342 -15.29 -24.83 -6.77
C ASN A 342 -16.55 -25.69 -6.71
N ASN A 343 -16.60 -26.62 -5.74
CA ASN A 343 -17.75 -27.50 -5.52
C ASN A 343 -18.76 -26.94 -4.50
N ASN A 344 -18.70 -25.65 -4.20
CA ASN A 344 -19.64 -24.97 -3.29
C ASN A 344 -19.76 -25.60 -1.89
N ARG A 345 -18.69 -26.22 -1.35
CA ARG A 345 -18.69 -26.85 -0.03
C ARG A 345 -18.42 -25.81 1.09
N VAL A 346 -17.63 -24.79 0.78
CA VAL A 346 -17.29 -23.66 1.65
C VAL A 346 -17.36 -22.36 0.85
N TYR A 347 -17.39 -21.20 1.52
CA TYR A 347 -17.26 -19.91 0.82
C TYR A 347 -15.81 -19.56 0.52
N LEU A 348 -14.90 -19.91 1.44
CA LEU A 348 -13.47 -19.66 1.30
C LEU A 348 -12.71 -20.81 1.96
N SER A 349 -11.64 -21.26 1.33
CA SER A 349 -10.59 -22.07 1.93
C SER A 349 -9.25 -21.67 1.31
N MET A 350 -8.26 -21.39 2.17
CA MET A 350 -6.93 -21.00 1.71
C MET A 350 -5.87 -21.43 2.72
N ALA A 351 -4.66 -21.68 2.23
CA ALA A 351 -3.49 -21.94 3.04
C ALA A 351 -2.37 -20.98 2.69
N GLN A 352 -1.68 -20.44 3.70
CA GLN A 352 -0.57 -19.52 3.52
C GLN A 352 0.52 -19.72 4.58
N ASN A 353 1.77 -19.39 4.23
CA ASN A 353 2.87 -19.31 5.18
C ASN A 353 2.94 -17.90 5.77
N MET A 354 2.97 -17.81 7.08
CA MET A 354 3.21 -16.59 7.86
C MET A 354 4.63 -16.68 8.44
N ALA A 355 5.62 -16.43 7.59
CA ALA A 355 7.02 -16.54 7.95
C ALA A 355 7.54 -15.29 8.65
N LEU A 356 8.38 -15.52 9.65
CA LEU A 356 9.24 -14.56 10.33
C LEU A 356 10.69 -15.09 10.22
N ASN A 357 11.69 -14.27 10.56
CA ASN A 357 13.07 -14.70 10.35
C ASN A 357 13.46 -15.96 11.12
N GLN A 358 12.87 -16.23 12.30
CA GLN A 358 13.26 -17.39 13.12
C GLN A 358 12.11 -18.36 13.45
N THR A 359 10.89 -18.09 13.01
CA THR A 359 9.73 -18.96 13.20
C THR A 359 8.69 -18.69 12.11
N ALA A 360 7.78 -19.63 11.91
CA ALA A 360 6.70 -19.45 10.96
C ALA A 360 5.42 -20.18 11.39
N GLY A 361 4.29 -19.72 10.86
CA GLY A 361 2.99 -20.38 10.98
C GLY A 361 2.40 -20.71 9.62
N LEU A 362 1.97 -21.94 9.41
CA LEU A 362 1.13 -22.31 8.27
C LEU A 362 -0.33 -22.13 8.68
N ALA A 363 -0.98 -21.10 8.16
CA ALA A 363 -2.39 -20.83 8.44
C ALA A 363 -3.27 -21.44 7.34
N VAL A 364 -4.23 -22.26 7.75
CA VAL A 364 -5.31 -22.75 6.89
C VAL A 364 -6.60 -22.12 7.36
N MET A 365 -7.09 -21.18 6.56
CA MET A 365 -8.33 -20.43 6.85
C MET A 365 -9.50 -21.05 6.12
N VAL A 366 -10.66 -21.11 6.78
CA VAL A 366 -11.90 -21.58 6.17
C VAL A 366 -13.11 -20.76 6.65
N VAL A 367 -13.95 -20.39 5.68
CA VAL A 367 -15.25 -19.76 5.90
C VAL A 367 -16.33 -20.75 5.45
N PRO A 368 -17.03 -21.39 6.40
CA PRO A 368 -18.12 -22.33 6.08
C PRO A 368 -19.30 -21.60 5.44
N LYS A 369 -20.11 -22.32 4.67
CA LYS A 369 -21.38 -21.81 4.18
C LYS A 369 -22.30 -21.43 5.35
N LEU A 370 -23.22 -20.50 5.07
CA LEU A 370 -24.21 -20.05 6.04
C LEU A 370 -24.94 -21.24 6.67
N LEU A 371 -25.07 -21.23 7.99
CA LEU A 371 -25.65 -22.30 8.81
C LEU A 371 -24.85 -23.63 8.89
N CYS A 372 -23.72 -23.73 8.20
CA CYS A 372 -22.81 -24.87 8.33
C CYS A 372 -21.91 -24.75 9.56
N LYS A 373 -21.62 -25.89 10.21
CA LYS A 373 -20.74 -25.91 11.37
C LYS A 373 -19.29 -25.68 10.94
N VAL A 374 -18.59 -24.80 11.65
CA VAL A 374 -17.16 -24.51 11.44
C VAL A 374 -16.32 -25.80 11.45
N LYS A 375 -16.55 -26.68 12.44
CA LYS A 375 -15.84 -27.97 12.53
C LYS A 375 -15.99 -28.86 11.30
N THR A 376 -17.13 -28.82 10.60
CA THR A 376 -17.33 -29.57 9.37
C THR A 376 -16.44 -29.03 8.24
N ALA A 377 -16.35 -27.71 8.12
CA ALA A 377 -15.48 -27.06 7.13
C ALA A 377 -13.99 -27.31 7.42
N GLU A 378 -13.58 -27.28 8.70
CA GLU A 378 -12.22 -27.65 9.12
C GLU A 378 -11.87 -29.08 8.69
N ASN A 379 -12.78 -30.04 8.96
CA ASN A 379 -12.56 -31.44 8.58
C ASN A 379 -12.41 -31.62 7.06
N LEU A 380 -13.17 -30.85 6.26
CA LEU A 380 -13.00 -30.85 4.81
C LEU A 380 -11.60 -30.35 4.39
N CYS A 381 -11.10 -29.30 5.01
CA CYS A 381 -9.74 -28.81 4.73
C CYS A 381 -8.68 -29.83 5.17
N LEU A 382 -8.84 -30.45 6.35
CA LEU A 382 -7.91 -31.48 6.82
C LEU A 382 -7.91 -32.72 5.92
N GLU A 383 -9.05 -33.09 5.32
CA GLU A 383 -9.12 -34.15 4.31
C GLU A 383 -8.28 -33.79 3.08
N GLN A 384 -8.36 -32.53 2.59
CA GLN A 384 -7.56 -32.09 1.45
C GLN A 384 -6.04 -32.09 1.77
N ILE A 385 -5.69 -31.64 2.99
CA ILE A 385 -4.31 -31.72 3.48
C ILE A 385 -3.85 -33.18 3.57
N GLY A 386 -4.73 -34.11 3.96
CA GLY A 386 -4.47 -35.55 3.94
C GLY A 386 -4.12 -36.06 2.55
N LYS A 387 -4.86 -35.62 1.54
CA LYS A 387 -4.57 -35.95 0.13
C LYS A 387 -3.18 -35.45 -0.29
N LEU A 388 -2.84 -34.20 0.07
CA LEU A 388 -1.52 -33.63 -0.19
C LEU A 388 -0.40 -34.47 0.45
N LYS A 389 -0.56 -34.88 1.71
CA LYS A 389 0.39 -35.73 2.45
C LYS A 389 0.56 -37.10 1.81
N ASN A 390 -0.49 -37.67 1.22
CA ASN A 390 -0.47 -38.97 0.52
C ASN A 390 0.04 -38.84 -0.92
N GLY A 391 0.34 -37.62 -1.41
CA GLY A 391 0.76 -37.41 -2.80
C GLY A 391 -0.37 -37.61 -3.82
N GLU A 392 -1.63 -37.37 -3.41
CA GLU A 392 -2.82 -37.52 -4.26
C GLU A 392 -3.00 -36.28 -5.16
N PHE A 393 -1.97 -35.97 -5.95
CA PHE A 393 -1.94 -34.98 -7.02
C PHE A 393 -1.17 -35.57 -8.22
N THR A 394 -1.45 -35.06 -9.42
CA THR A 394 -0.78 -35.59 -10.64
C THR A 394 0.57 -34.93 -10.85
N ASP A 395 1.46 -35.55 -11.65
CA ASP A 395 2.73 -34.94 -12.06
C ASP A 395 2.51 -33.71 -12.92
N GLU A 396 1.42 -33.67 -13.70
CA GLU A 396 1.02 -32.51 -14.48
C GLU A 396 0.66 -31.32 -13.56
N GLN A 397 -0.08 -31.54 -12.47
CA GLN A 397 -0.40 -30.52 -11.48
C GLN A 397 0.87 -29.99 -10.79
N LEU A 398 1.78 -30.90 -10.42
CA LEU A 398 3.06 -30.50 -9.82
C LEU A 398 3.89 -29.62 -10.77
N GLN A 399 4.04 -30.03 -12.03
CA GLN A 399 4.78 -29.25 -13.02
C GLN A 399 4.13 -27.91 -13.30
N ALA A 400 2.81 -27.85 -13.42
CA ALA A 400 2.07 -26.64 -13.68
C ALA A 400 2.20 -25.62 -12.52
N VAL A 401 2.16 -26.09 -11.28
CA VAL A 401 2.36 -25.24 -10.08
C VAL A 401 3.80 -24.72 -10.02
N LYS A 402 4.81 -25.55 -10.29
CA LYS A 402 6.22 -25.13 -10.33
C LYS A 402 6.45 -24.05 -11.37
N GLN A 403 5.92 -24.21 -12.58
CA GLN A 403 6.00 -23.20 -13.65
C GLN A 403 5.28 -21.90 -13.27
N MET A 404 4.13 -21.99 -12.61
CA MET A 404 3.40 -20.83 -12.10
C MET A 404 4.25 -20.04 -11.09
N LEU A 405 4.81 -20.71 -10.08
CA LEU A 405 5.64 -20.07 -9.05
C LEU A 405 6.92 -19.45 -9.63
N ALA A 406 7.61 -20.15 -10.55
CA ALA A 406 8.78 -19.63 -11.23
C ALA A 406 8.46 -18.35 -11.99
N ARG A 407 7.33 -18.32 -12.71
CA ARG A 407 6.84 -17.14 -13.43
C ARG A 407 6.52 -15.98 -12.48
N GLU A 408 5.84 -16.25 -11.37
CA GLU A 408 5.50 -15.21 -10.37
C GLU A 408 6.75 -14.58 -9.78
N ASN A 409 7.76 -15.39 -9.48
CA ASN A 409 9.06 -14.92 -9.01
C ASN A 409 9.74 -14.02 -10.07
N GLU A 410 9.77 -14.41 -11.34
CA GLU A 410 10.35 -13.59 -12.41
C GLU A 410 9.58 -12.29 -12.64
N LYS A 411 8.24 -12.33 -12.63
CA LYS A 411 7.41 -11.13 -12.72
C LYS A 411 7.62 -10.19 -11.53
N GLY A 412 7.76 -10.73 -10.33
CA GLY A 412 8.06 -9.96 -9.13
C GLY A 412 9.35 -9.15 -9.27
N LEU A 413 10.32 -9.64 -10.05
CA LEU A 413 11.59 -8.98 -10.29
C LEU A 413 11.54 -7.88 -11.38
N GLU A 414 10.42 -7.67 -12.06
CA GLU A 414 10.31 -6.66 -13.13
C GLU A 414 10.33 -5.22 -12.61
N THR A 415 9.92 -4.98 -11.37
CA THR A 415 9.86 -3.63 -10.81
C THR A 415 11.01 -3.35 -9.85
N ILE A 416 11.55 -2.12 -9.89
CA ILE A 416 12.59 -1.66 -8.96
C ILE A 416 12.14 -1.83 -7.50
N ALA A 417 10.89 -1.48 -7.19
CA ALA A 417 10.35 -1.58 -5.83
C ALA A 417 10.35 -3.03 -5.30
N LYS A 418 9.85 -3.99 -6.10
CA LYS A 418 9.78 -5.38 -5.65
C LYS A 418 11.16 -6.03 -5.52
N ARG A 419 12.08 -5.76 -6.46
CA ARG A 419 13.49 -6.19 -6.31
C ARG A 419 14.10 -5.68 -5.01
N SER A 420 13.90 -4.39 -4.73
CA SER A 420 14.41 -3.76 -3.51
C SER A 420 13.83 -4.37 -2.24
N GLU A 421 12.53 -4.66 -2.23
CA GLU A 421 11.86 -5.35 -1.12
C GLU A 421 12.48 -6.73 -0.84
N LEU A 422 12.72 -7.52 -1.89
CA LEU A 422 13.36 -8.83 -1.78
C LEU A 422 14.81 -8.71 -1.27
N MET A 423 15.57 -7.71 -1.75
CA MET A 423 16.91 -7.43 -1.27
C MET A 423 16.91 -7.02 0.21
N VAL A 424 16.00 -6.15 0.64
CA VAL A 424 15.82 -5.77 2.05
C VAL A 424 15.50 -6.99 2.91
N GLY A 425 14.58 -7.85 2.46
CA GLY A 425 14.21 -9.07 3.17
C GLY A 425 15.39 -10.03 3.35
N ALA A 426 16.11 -10.37 2.29
CA ALA A 426 17.26 -11.26 2.33
C ALA A 426 18.41 -10.66 3.19
N MET A 427 18.69 -9.37 3.04
CA MET A 427 19.70 -8.67 3.84
C MET A 427 19.35 -8.69 5.33
N SER A 428 18.09 -8.45 5.68
CA SER A 428 17.61 -8.46 7.08
C SER A 428 17.72 -9.82 7.74
N ALA A 429 17.53 -10.89 6.96
CA ALA A 429 17.69 -12.27 7.41
C ALA A 429 19.16 -12.71 7.45
N GLY A 430 20.09 -11.90 6.95
CA GLY A 430 21.52 -12.22 6.86
C GLY A 430 21.86 -13.25 5.77
N VAL A 431 20.97 -13.44 4.80
CA VAL A 431 21.14 -14.36 3.67
C VAL A 431 21.80 -13.59 2.53
N ALA A 432 22.85 -14.14 1.92
CA ALA A 432 23.48 -13.58 0.74
C ALA A 432 22.52 -13.62 -0.45
N TRP A 433 22.58 -12.62 -1.33
CA TRP A 433 21.67 -12.54 -2.48
C TRP A 433 21.76 -13.77 -3.39
N GLU A 434 22.99 -14.24 -3.64
CA GLU A 434 23.21 -15.46 -4.44
C GLU A 434 22.53 -16.70 -3.85
N ASP A 435 22.58 -16.86 -2.51
CA ASP A 435 21.93 -17.97 -1.82
C ASP A 435 20.40 -17.87 -1.86
N TYR A 436 19.84 -16.65 -1.74
CA TYR A 436 18.44 -16.38 -1.93
C TYR A 436 17.98 -16.75 -3.35
N VAL A 437 18.71 -16.33 -4.39
CA VAL A 437 18.40 -16.66 -5.79
C VAL A 437 18.46 -18.15 -6.05
N LYS A 438 19.47 -18.86 -5.49
CA LYS A 438 19.55 -20.33 -5.58
C LYS A 438 18.36 -21.01 -4.90
N LEU A 439 17.98 -20.51 -3.73
CA LEU A 439 16.82 -21.05 -3.00
C LEU A 439 15.53 -20.89 -3.83
N MET A 440 15.28 -19.71 -4.41
CA MET A 440 14.10 -19.46 -5.24
C MET A 440 14.11 -20.29 -6.53
N SER A 441 15.26 -20.47 -7.18
CA SER A 441 15.37 -21.28 -8.40
C SER A 441 15.20 -22.79 -8.15
N SER A 442 15.45 -23.27 -6.94
CA SER A 442 15.28 -24.68 -6.57
C SER A 442 13.81 -25.16 -6.65
N ILE A 443 12.84 -24.27 -6.77
CA ILE A 443 11.43 -24.61 -7.03
C ILE A 443 11.30 -25.54 -8.24
N ASN A 444 12.14 -25.36 -9.26
CA ASN A 444 12.11 -26.19 -10.47
C ASN A 444 12.53 -27.66 -10.22
N ASP A 445 13.31 -27.92 -9.16
CA ASP A 445 13.84 -29.24 -8.83
C ASP A 445 12.97 -29.98 -7.80
N ILE A 446 11.94 -29.36 -7.24
CA ILE A 446 11.07 -29.96 -6.23
C ILE A 446 10.34 -31.19 -6.79
N THR A 447 10.46 -32.29 -6.06
CA THR A 447 9.86 -33.57 -6.40
C THR A 447 8.53 -33.80 -5.63
N ARG A 448 7.78 -34.82 -6.02
CA ARG A 448 6.59 -35.29 -5.27
C ARG A 448 6.96 -35.68 -3.84
N GLU A 449 8.11 -36.38 -3.70
CA GLU A 449 8.64 -36.82 -2.41
C GLU A 449 8.96 -35.63 -1.50
N ASP A 450 9.50 -34.54 -2.05
CA ASP A 450 9.75 -33.33 -1.28
C ASP A 450 8.44 -32.69 -0.78
N VAL A 451 7.44 -32.59 -1.65
CA VAL A 451 6.11 -32.05 -1.29
C VAL A 451 5.48 -32.90 -0.18
N THR A 452 5.44 -34.23 -0.34
CA THR A 452 4.85 -35.13 0.66
C THR A 452 5.62 -35.12 1.98
N ARG A 453 6.95 -35.03 1.92
CA ARG A 453 7.83 -34.90 3.08
C ARG A 453 7.54 -33.62 3.87
N VAL A 454 7.49 -32.47 3.22
CA VAL A 454 7.21 -31.20 3.92
C VAL A 454 5.77 -31.14 4.41
N ALA A 455 4.81 -31.64 3.63
CA ALA A 455 3.42 -31.73 4.06
C ALA A 455 3.27 -32.60 5.32
N ALA A 456 3.92 -33.77 5.37
CA ALA A 456 3.91 -34.65 6.55
C ALA A 456 4.64 -34.04 7.75
N LYS A 457 5.76 -33.31 7.52
CA LYS A 457 6.58 -32.69 8.56
C LYS A 457 5.86 -31.54 9.26
N TYR A 458 5.13 -30.71 8.53
CA TYR A 458 4.59 -29.46 9.03
C TYR A 458 3.08 -29.51 9.31
N PHE A 459 2.26 -30.16 8.50
CA PHE A 459 0.84 -30.36 8.78
C PHE A 459 0.60 -31.55 9.70
N THR A 460 1.03 -31.42 10.95
CA THR A 460 0.92 -32.45 11.98
C THR A 460 -0.47 -32.46 12.63
N ASP A 461 -0.71 -33.39 13.56
CA ASP A 461 -1.92 -33.40 14.38
C ASP A 461 -1.89 -32.34 15.52
N ASN A 462 -0.77 -31.62 15.66
CA ASN A 462 -0.56 -30.60 16.67
C ASN A 462 -0.65 -29.21 16.01
N PHE A 463 -1.76 -28.51 16.20
CA PHE A 463 -2.02 -27.19 15.66
C PHE A 463 -3.06 -26.42 16.44
N TYR A 464 -3.03 -25.08 16.41
CA TYR A 464 -4.05 -24.23 17.01
C TYR A 464 -5.31 -24.20 16.14
N ARG A 465 -6.50 -24.21 16.79
CA ARG A 465 -7.79 -23.90 16.17
C ARG A 465 -8.28 -22.57 16.68
N PHE A 466 -8.31 -21.57 15.83
CA PHE A 466 -8.85 -20.25 16.15
C PHE A 466 -10.25 -20.11 15.56
N HIS A 467 -11.25 -19.94 16.43
CA HIS A 467 -12.63 -19.77 16.00
C HIS A 467 -13.08 -18.32 16.21
N LYS A 468 -13.68 -17.75 15.19
CA LYS A 468 -14.25 -16.42 15.25
C LYS A 468 -15.42 -16.35 16.22
N LYS A 469 -15.41 -15.32 17.08
CA LYS A 469 -16.56 -14.83 17.85
C LYS A 469 -16.91 -13.44 17.33
N ASN A 470 -18.21 -13.18 17.11
CA ASN A 470 -18.63 -11.85 16.68
C ASN A 470 -18.42 -10.81 17.77
N GLY A 471 -17.79 -9.70 17.43
CA GLY A 471 -17.50 -8.59 18.33
C GLY A 471 -16.18 -7.90 18.01
N ARG A 472 -15.93 -6.78 18.70
CA ARG A 472 -14.66 -6.04 18.66
C ARG A 472 -13.86 -6.33 19.91
N VAL A 473 -12.54 -6.23 19.78
CA VAL A 473 -11.61 -6.33 20.93
C VAL A 473 -11.82 -5.10 21.81
N PRO A 474 -12.06 -5.29 23.13
CA PRO A 474 -12.03 -4.18 24.06
C PRO A 474 -10.61 -3.60 24.11
N VAL A 475 -10.49 -2.31 23.89
CA VAL A 475 -9.20 -1.63 23.98
C VAL A 475 -9.20 -0.73 25.22
N GLU A 476 -8.10 -0.81 25.96
CA GLU A 476 -7.90 -0.03 27.17
C GLU A 476 -7.76 1.45 26.84
N GLU A 477 -8.55 2.32 27.50
CA GLU A 477 -8.38 3.76 27.37
C GLU A 477 -7.12 4.20 28.12
N ILE A 478 -6.27 4.97 27.45
CA ILE A 478 -5.05 5.49 28.03
C ILE A 478 -5.34 6.88 28.58
N ALA A 479 -5.06 7.10 29.88
CA ALA A 479 -4.95 8.46 30.41
C ALA A 479 -3.70 9.10 29.81
N LYS A 480 -3.90 10.19 29.04
CA LYS A 480 -2.82 10.91 28.38
C LYS A 480 -2.07 11.82 29.33
N PRO A 481 -0.75 11.96 29.15
CA PRO A 481 -0.01 13.00 29.84
C PRO A 481 -0.46 14.41 29.37
N GLU A 482 -0.19 15.43 30.18
CA GLU A 482 -0.36 16.81 29.78
C GLU A 482 0.58 17.10 28.60
N TYR A 483 0.01 17.58 27.49
CA TYR A 483 0.75 17.99 26.32
C TYR A 483 0.22 19.32 25.81
N THR A 484 1.11 20.30 25.68
CA THR A 484 0.81 21.60 25.09
C THR A 484 1.42 21.66 23.69
N PRO A 485 0.61 21.67 22.63
CA PRO A 485 1.12 21.87 21.27
C PRO A 485 1.91 23.18 21.17
N VAL A 486 3.10 23.12 20.62
CA VAL A 486 3.97 24.29 20.47
C VAL A 486 4.06 24.68 19.02
N LYS A 487 3.75 25.96 18.71
CA LYS A 487 4.02 26.50 17.39
C LYS A 487 5.51 26.84 17.31
N PRO A 488 6.32 26.21 16.47
CA PRO A 488 7.74 26.47 16.39
C PRO A 488 8.03 27.88 15.86
N GLN A 489 8.98 28.55 16.46
CA GLN A 489 9.40 29.89 16.03
C GLN A 489 10.25 29.87 14.76
N HIS A 490 10.94 28.72 14.51
CA HIS A 490 11.95 28.55 13.45
C HIS A 490 11.48 27.63 12.30
N SER A 491 10.17 27.52 12.07
CA SER A 491 9.63 26.62 11.02
C SER A 491 10.04 27.02 9.59
N ALA A 492 10.47 28.25 9.38
CA ALA A 492 10.94 28.76 8.09
C ALA A 492 12.46 28.84 7.97
N ASP A 493 13.20 28.54 9.05
CA ASP A 493 14.65 28.68 9.09
C ASP A 493 15.36 27.44 8.49
N LYS A 494 16.65 27.56 8.30
CA LYS A 494 17.54 26.51 7.82
C LYS A 494 18.64 26.25 8.85
N SER A 495 18.89 24.97 9.11
CA SER A 495 20.04 24.57 9.91
C SER A 495 21.36 24.77 9.18
N ALA A 496 22.47 24.69 9.93
CA ALA A 496 23.82 24.70 9.37
C ALA A 496 24.04 23.53 8.39
N PHE A 497 23.44 22.36 8.66
CA PHE A 497 23.51 21.22 7.77
C PHE A 497 22.78 21.48 6.44
N ALA A 498 21.57 22.01 6.49
CA ALA A 498 20.79 22.34 5.28
C ALA A 498 21.53 23.36 4.41
N THR A 499 22.16 24.35 5.03
CA THR A 499 22.97 25.35 4.33
C THR A 499 24.18 24.74 3.62
N ARG A 500 24.88 23.75 4.24
CA ARG A 500 25.98 23.01 3.58
C ARG A 500 25.47 22.14 2.44
N LEU A 501 24.35 21.46 2.63
CA LEU A 501 23.75 20.58 1.62
C LEU A 501 23.38 21.34 0.34
N GLU A 502 22.96 22.62 0.46
CA GLU A 502 22.67 23.50 -0.68
C GLU A 502 23.91 23.85 -1.52
N GLN A 503 25.12 23.68 -1.00
CA GLN A 503 26.36 23.92 -1.73
C GLN A 503 26.77 22.75 -2.64
N ILE A 504 26.14 21.57 -2.48
CA ILE A 504 26.39 20.42 -3.32
C ILE A 504 25.74 20.69 -4.70
N PRO A 505 26.55 20.67 -5.79
CA PRO A 505 26.02 20.93 -7.14
C PRO A 505 24.98 19.90 -7.53
N VAL A 506 23.90 20.35 -8.15
CA VAL A 506 22.86 19.50 -8.74
C VAL A 506 22.79 19.73 -10.24
N GLN A 507 22.79 18.66 -11.03
CA GLN A 507 22.51 18.75 -12.44
C GLN A 507 21.02 19.04 -12.64
N ASN A 508 20.70 20.07 -13.43
CA ASN A 508 19.32 20.35 -13.79
C ASN A 508 18.89 19.40 -14.92
N VAL A 509 18.22 18.31 -14.54
CA VAL A 509 17.68 17.32 -15.49
C VAL A 509 16.17 17.49 -15.55
N ALA A 510 15.66 17.77 -16.75
CA ALA A 510 14.21 17.86 -16.96
C ALA A 510 13.55 16.48 -16.71
N PRO A 511 12.33 16.44 -16.15
CA PRO A 511 11.57 15.20 -16.00
C PRO A 511 11.35 14.50 -17.34
N LYS A 512 11.38 13.16 -17.30
CA LYS A 512 11.14 12.32 -18.48
C LYS A 512 9.64 12.19 -18.72
N LEU A 513 9.21 12.50 -19.94
CA LEU A 513 7.82 12.39 -20.38
C LEU A 513 7.60 11.21 -21.30
N ILE A 514 6.38 10.67 -21.35
CA ILE A 514 5.98 9.66 -22.33
C ILE A 514 5.77 10.31 -23.70
N VAL A 515 6.40 9.72 -24.72
CA VAL A 515 6.26 10.13 -26.12
C VAL A 515 5.35 9.15 -26.84
N PHE A 516 4.10 9.52 -27.09
CA PHE A 516 3.05 8.64 -27.64
C PHE A 516 3.43 7.99 -28.98
N ALA A 517 4.29 8.60 -29.74
CA ALA A 517 4.71 8.10 -31.05
C ALA A 517 5.82 7.03 -30.99
N SER A 518 6.59 6.97 -29.89
CA SER A 518 7.75 6.09 -29.76
C SER A 518 7.71 5.14 -28.58
N ASP A 519 6.96 5.46 -27.53
CA ASP A 519 6.87 4.64 -26.32
C ASP A 519 5.87 3.46 -26.44
N ALA A 520 5.02 3.45 -27.47
CA ALA A 520 4.24 2.30 -27.88
C ALA A 520 4.08 2.26 -29.41
N VAL A 521 4.14 1.06 -29.99
CA VAL A 521 3.78 0.82 -31.39
C VAL A 521 2.26 0.68 -31.47
N LYS A 522 1.63 1.30 -32.48
CA LYS A 522 0.18 1.33 -32.65
C LYS A 522 -0.22 0.68 -33.97
N VAL A 523 -1.08 -0.32 -33.88
CA VAL A 523 -1.63 -1.07 -34.99
C VAL A 523 -3.14 -1.20 -34.83
N LYS A 524 -3.91 -1.17 -35.92
CA LYS A 524 -5.34 -1.47 -35.88
C LYS A 524 -5.59 -2.94 -36.16
N THR A 525 -6.48 -3.54 -35.36
CA THR A 525 -7.05 -4.87 -35.67
C THR A 525 -7.99 -4.79 -36.86
N ALA A 526 -8.34 -5.90 -37.48
CA ALA A 526 -9.32 -5.96 -38.56
C ALA A 526 -10.70 -5.43 -38.12
N GLY A 527 -11.07 -5.61 -36.86
CA GLY A 527 -12.26 -5.02 -36.25
C GLY A 527 -12.22 -3.50 -36.06
N GLY A 528 -11.06 -2.89 -36.33
CA GLY A 528 -10.85 -1.44 -36.23
C GLY A 528 -10.52 -0.93 -34.84
N ASN A 529 -10.35 -1.80 -33.84
CA ASN A 529 -9.92 -1.45 -32.50
C ASN A 529 -8.41 -1.19 -32.45
N GLN A 530 -7.96 -0.33 -31.55
CA GLN A 530 -6.55 0.06 -31.47
C GLN A 530 -5.77 -0.93 -30.60
N LEU A 531 -4.69 -1.46 -31.14
CA LEU A 531 -3.67 -2.23 -30.42
C LEU A 531 -2.46 -1.33 -30.15
N TYR A 532 -2.07 -1.22 -28.89
CA TYR A 532 -0.88 -0.54 -28.38
C TYR A 532 0.11 -1.60 -27.89
N THR A 533 1.36 -1.56 -28.35
CA THR A 533 2.34 -2.56 -27.93
C THR A 533 3.63 -1.94 -27.44
N SER A 534 4.26 -2.61 -26.45
CA SER A 534 5.61 -2.33 -26.00
C SER A 534 6.42 -3.62 -25.88
N PHE A 535 7.74 -3.51 -26.05
CA PHE A 535 8.65 -4.65 -25.94
C PHE A 535 8.95 -4.97 -24.46
N ASN A 536 8.93 -6.27 -24.12
CA ASN A 536 9.39 -6.76 -22.82
C ASN A 536 10.89 -7.11 -22.88
N PRO A 537 11.77 -6.34 -22.23
CA PRO A 537 13.22 -6.58 -22.28
C PRO A 537 13.71 -7.62 -21.28
N LEU A 538 12.89 -8.03 -20.32
CA LEU A 538 13.34 -8.79 -19.14
C LEU A 538 13.10 -10.30 -19.24
N ASN A 539 11.96 -10.73 -19.82
CA ASN A 539 11.57 -12.13 -19.86
C ASN A 539 10.64 -12.44 -21.04
N ASP A 540 10.17 -13.68 -21.14
CA ASP A 540 9.30 -14.16 -22.21
C ASP A 540 7.81 -14.19 -21.83
N TYR A 541 7.39 -13.35 -20.87
CA TYR A 541 6.01 -13.27 -20.43
C TYR A 541 5.30 -12.05 -21.03
N PHE A 542 4.13 -12.31 -21.61
CA PHE A 542 3.26 -11.25 -22.09
C PHE A 542 2.27 -10.76 -21.02
N SER A 543 1.80 -9.55 -21.21
CA SER A 543 0.59 -8.99 -20.61
C SER A 543 -0.29 -8.46 -21.75
N LEU A 544 -1.55 -8.89 -21.80
CA LEU A 544 -2.56 -8.41 -22.73
C LEU A 544 -3.72 -7.83 -21.92
N ILE A 545 -3.90 -6.52 -22.00
CA ILE A 545 -4.97 -5.79 -21.32
C ILE A 545 -5.98 -5.37 -22.37
N VAL A 546 -7.23 -5.79 -22.21
CA VAL A 546 -8.35 -5.42 -23.08
C VAL A 546 -9.34 -4.61 -22.27
N THR A 547 -9.50 -3.34 -22.61
CA THR A 547 -10.36 -2.40 -21.91
C THR A 547 -11.57 -2.05 -22.77
N PHE A 548 -12.72 -2.66 -22.48
CA PHE A 548 -14.00 -2.33 -23.11
C PHE A 548 -14.52 -0.98 -22.62
N HIS A 549 -15.02 -0.16 -23.53
CA HIS A 549 -15.55 1.17 -23.25
C HIS A 549 -16.97 1.12 -22.67
N LYS A 550 -17.20 0.24 -21.68
CA LYS A 550 -18.48 0.09 -20.97
C LYS A 550 -18.22 -0.35 -19.54
N GLY A 551 -18.87 0.29 -18.58
CA GLY A 551 -18.75 -0.01 -17.16
C GLY A 551 -20.10 0.10 -16.43
N THR A 552 -20.04 0.24 -15.10
CA THR A 552 -21.23 0.23 -14.23
C THR A 552 -22.16 1.42 -14.40
N LEU A 553 -21.69 2.53 -15.00
CA LEU A 553 -22.56 3.65 -15.37
C LEU A 553 -23.60 3.27 -16.43
N GLN A 554 -23.21 2.41 -17.38
CA GLN A 554 -24.09 1.94 -18.44
C GLN A 554 -24.88 0.69 -18.01
N ASP A 555 -24.25 -0.19 -17.22
CA ASP A 555 -24.87 -1.43 -16.74
C ASP A 555 -24.39 -1.80 -15.34
N LYS A 556 -25.25 -1.65 -14.34
CA LYS A 556 -24.94 -1.92 -12.92
C LYS A 556 -24.64 -3.39 -12.60
N LEU A 557 -24.98 -4.31 -13.51
CA LEU A 557 -24.69 -5.72 -13.33
C LEU A 557 -23.21 -6.04 -13.57
N LEU A 558 -22.46 -5.19 -14.31
CA LEU A 558 -21.11 -5.48 -14.76
C LEU A 558 -20.11 -5.71 -13.61
N GLU A 559 -20.25 -5.00 -12.47
CA GLU A 559 -19.40 -5.24 -11.30
C GLU A 559 -19.54 -6.70 -10.81
N VAL A 560 -20.78 -7.11 -10.54
CA VAL A 560 -21.05 -8.48 -10.09
C VAL A 560 -20.82 -9.50 -11.21
N ALA A 561 -21.07 -9.12 -12.47
CA ALA A 561 -20.82 -10.00 -13.61
C ALA A 561 -19.34 -10.30 -13.83
N ALA A 562 -18.48 -9.29 -13.64
CA ALA A 562 -17.02 -9.47 -13.74
C ALA A 562 -16.52 -10.50 -12.71
N ASP A 563 -16.92 -10.37 -11.45
CA ASP A 563 -16.58 -11.34 -10.40
C ASP A 563 -17.16 -12.72 -10.68
N TYR A 564 -18.44 -12.75 -11.07
CA TYR A 564 -19.17 -14.01 -11.30
C TYR A 564 -18.58 -14.83 -12.45
N VAL A 565 -18.24 -14.21 -13.60
CA VAL A 565 -17.73 -14.96 -14.76
C VAL A 565 -16.37 -15.60 -14.49
N THR A 566 -15.55 -15.04 -13.61
CA THR A 566 -14.26 -15.65 -13.21
C THR A 566 -14.43 -16.94 -12.41
N GLU A 567 -15.63 -17.22 -11.89
CA GLU A 567 -15.97 -18.43 -11.14
C GLU A 567 -16.56 -19.53 -12.05
N LEU A 568 -16.69 -19.28 -13.35
CA LEU A 568 -17.36 -20.19 -14.26
C LEU A 568 -16.41 -21.09 -15.03
N GLY A 569 -16.93 -22.26 -15.40
CA GLY A 569 -16.42 -23.11 -16.49
C GLY A 569 -17.17 -22.86 -17.79
N THR A 570 -16.93 -23.72 -18.76
CA THR A 570 -17.65 -23.74 -20.03
C THR A 570 -18.60 -24.97 -20.11
N ASP A 571 -19.32 -25.09 -21.21
CA ASP A 571 -20.14 -26.29 -21.46
C ASP A 571 -19.33 -27.57 -21.50
N SER A 572 -18.04 -27.50 -21.92
CA SER A 572 -17.14 -28.64 -22.08
C SER A 572 -16.07 -28.77 -21.00
N LEU A 573 -15.74 -27.67 -20.29
CA LEU A 573 -14.69 -27.63 -19.27
C LEU A 573 -15.25 -27.11 -17.94
N LYS A 574 -15.15 -27.90 -16.89
CA LYS A 574 -15.43 -27.40 -15.52
C LYS A 574 -14.41 -26.36 -15.11
N VAL A 575 -14.70 -25.59 -14.05
CA VAL A 575 -13.80 -24.54 -13.52
C VAL A 575 -12.37 -25.04 -13.33
N LYS A 576 -12.20 -26.17 -12.66
CA LYS A 576 -10.88 -26.81 -12.44
C LYS A 576 -10.20 -27.19 -13.74
N GLU A 577 -10.94 -27.74 -14.71
CA GLU A 577 -10.41 -28.19 -16.00
C GLU A 577 -9.99 -26.98 -16.86
N LEU A 578 -10.78 -25.91 -16.86
CA LEU A 578 -10.43 -24.64 -17.51
C LEU A 578 -9.19 -24.02 -16.86
N GLY A 579 -9.17 -23.95 -15.53
CA GLY A 579 -8.01 -23.46 -14.77
C GLY A 579 -6.75 -24.28 -15.08
N ALA A 580 -6.84 -25.60 -15.14
CA ALA A 580 -5.71 -26.48 -15.51
C ALA A 580 -5.27 -26.28 -16.98
N ALA A 581 -6.19 -26.01 -17.90
CA ALA A 581 -5.86 -25.68 -19.28
C ALA A 581 -5.11 -24.34 -19.37
N MET A 582 -5.57 -23.29 -18.66
CA MET A 582 -4.87 -22.02 -18.55
C MET A 582 -3.49 -22.20 -17.92
N GLN A 583 -3.39 -22.93 -16.82
CA GLN A 583 -2.16 -23.18 -16.09
C GLN A 583 -1.10 -23.89 -16.95
N ARG A 584 -1.49 -24.89 -17.77
CA ARG A 584 -0.59 -25.57 -18.73
C ARG A 584 -0.01 -24.62 -19.79
N LEU A 585 -0.76 -23.58 -20.17
CA LEU A 585 -0.30 -22.52 -21.08
C LEU A 585 0.53 -21.44 -20.35
N GLY A 586 0.70 -21.57 -19.03
CA GLY A 586 1.30 -20.54 -18.20
C GLY A 586 0.45 -19.26 -18.16
N ALA A 587 -0.86 -19.37 -18.37
CA ALA A 587 -1.77 -18.24 -18.50
C ALA A 587 -2.61 -17.99 -17.25
N LYS A 588 -2.95 -16.72 -17.04
CA LYS A 588 -3.89 -16.25 -16.00
C LYS A 588 -4.80 -15.19 -16.61
N LEU A 589 -6.08 -15.23 -16.23
CA LEU A 589 -7.10 -14.25 -16.62
C LEU A 589 -7.68 -13.60 -15.35
N ASP A 590 -7.64 -12.27 -15.30
CA ASP A 590 -8.32 -11.45 -14.31
C ASP A 590 -9.32 -10.53 -15.02
N ILE A 591 -10.48 -10.28 -14.41
CA ILE A 591 -11.53 -9.41 -14.99
C ILE A 591 -12.00 -8.43 -13.91
N THR A 592 -12.06 -7.15 -14.25
CA THR A 592 -12.53 -6.10 -13.34
C THR A 592 -13.46 -5.14 -14.07
N SER A 593 -14.40 -4.56 -13.36
CA SER A 593 -15.29 -3.53 -13.91
C SER A 593 -15.30 -2.29 -13.01
N SER A 594 -15.19 -1.13 -13.64
CA SER A 594 -15.24 0.18 -12.99
C SER A 594 -16.46 1.00 -13.49
N GLU A 595 -16.55 2.27 -13.10
CA GLU A 595 -17.66 3.14 -13.50
C GLU A 595 -17.79 3.24 -15.03
N GLN A 596 -16.68 3.30 -15.79
CA GLN A 596 -16.70 3.60 -17.22
C GLN A 596 -16.07 2.54 -18.12
N MET A 597 -15.47 1.51 -17.55
CA MET A 597 -14.76 0.49 -18.32
C MET A 597 -14.79 -0.87 -17.62
N THR A 598 -14.73 -1.92 -18.44
CA THR A 598 -14.50 -3.29 -17.98
C THR A 598 -13.21 -3.79 -18.61
N THR A 599 -12.30 -4.29 -17.80
CA THR A 599 -10.94 -4.67 -18.21
C THR A 599 -10.72 -6.15 -18.01
N LEU A 600 -10.21 -6.81 -19.07
CA LEU A 600 -9.67 -8.16 -19.03
C LEU A 600 -8.15 -8.06 -19.02
N LEU A 601 -7.50 -8.67 -18.05
CA LEU A 601 -6.05 -8.83 -17.97
C LEU A 601 -5.69 -10.29 -18.18
N LEU A 602 -5.14 -10.60 -19.36
CA LEU A 602 -4.59 -11.91 -19.70
C LEU A 602 -3.07 -11.83 -19.63
N SER A 603 -2.44 -12.76 -18.95
CA SER A 603 -0.98 -12.87 -18.92
C SER A 603 -0.53 -14.30 -19.13
N GLY A 604 0.66 -14.48 -19.69
CA GLY A 604 1.19 -15.82 -19.99
C GLY A 604 2.55 -15.76 -20.67
N GLU A 605 3.01 -16.90 -21.19
CA GLU A 605 4.25 -17.00 -21.97
C GLU A 605 4.00 -16.59 -23.44
N ASP A 606 4.87 -15.78 -24.03
CA ASP A 606 4.75 -15.28 -25.42
C ASP A 606 4.58 -16.40 -26.45
N LYS A 607 5.29 -17.52 -26.26
CA LYS A 607 5.19 -18.70 -27.15
C LYS A 607 3.80 -19.35 -27.14
N ASN A 608 3.03 -19.12 -26.07
CA ASN A 608 1.71 -19.70 -25.84
C ASN A 608 0.57 -18.68 -26.08
N LEU A 609 0.86 -17.46 -26.61
CA LEU A 609 -0.16 -16.42 -26.81
C LEU A 609 -1.30 -16.93 -27.70
N GLU A 610 -0.99 -17.54 -28.88
CA GLU A 610 -2.01 -18.00 -29.83
C GLU A 610 -2.95 -19.08 -29.22
N PRO A 611 -2.47 -20.19 -28.62
CA PRO A 611 -3.36 -21.12 -27.96
C PRO A 611 -4.08 -20.53 -26.73
N THR A 612 -3.50 -19.57 -26.06
CA THR A 612 -4.16 -18.87 -24.93
C THR A 612 -5.34 -18.02 -25.42
N LEU A 613 -5.17 -17.28 -26.53
CA LEU A 613 -6.25 -16.54 -27.16
C LEU A 613 -7.38 -17.46 -27.65
N SER A 614 -7.05 -18.62 -28.21
CA SER A 614 -8.05 -19.62 -28.60
C SER A 614 -8.85 -20.16 -27.40
N LEU A 615 -8.18 -20.44 -26.29
CA LEU A 615 -8.83 -20.90 -25.05
C LEU A 615 -9.68 -19.78 -24.42
N LEU A 616 -9.19 -18.54 -24.44
CA LEU A 616 -9.95 -17.37 -23.98
C LEU A 616 -11.25 -17.22 -24.79
N SER A 617 -11.18 -17.24 -26.12
CA SER A 617 -12.34 -17.15 -26.99
C SER A 617 -13.36 -18.28 -26.72
N HIS A 618 -12.86 -19.52 -26.59
CA HIS A 618 -13.73 -20.64 -26.19
C HIS A 618 -14.45 -20.41 -24.88
N PHE A 619 -13.75 -19.88 -23.87
CA PHE A 619 -14.34 -19.51 -22.58
C PHE A 619 -15.41 -18.42 -22.74
N LEU A 620 -15.07 -17.30 -23.41
CA LEU A 620 -15.96 -16.15 -23.60
C LEU A 620 -17.28 -16.53 -24.32
N ASP A 621 -17.22 -17.46 -25.31
CA ASP A 621 -18.40 -17.91 -26.05
C ASP A 621 -19.27 -18.87 -25.23
N ASN A 622 -18.62 -19.79 -24.47
CA ASN A 622 -19.26 -20.98 -23.92
C ASN A 622 -19.37 -20.94 -22.38
N MET A 623 -19.30 -19.77 -21.75
CA MET A 623 -19.50 -19.64 -20.31
C MET A 623 -20.79 -20.32 -19.88
N LYS A 624 -20.73 -21.23 -18.91
CA LYS A 624 -21.85 -21.99 -18.40
C LYS A 624 -22.40 -21.36 -17.12
N ALA A 625 -23.67 -20.97 -17.15
CA ALA A 625 -24.36 -20.43 -15.98
C ALA A 625 -24.39 -21.42 -14.81
N ASP A 626 -24.08 -20.94 -13.62
CA ASP A 626 -24.08 -21.70 -12.35
C ASP A 626 -24.83 -20.91 -11.27
N GLU A 627 -26.07 -21.33 -10.96
CA GLU A 627 -26.89 -20.69 -9.93
C GLU A 627 -26.37 -20.95 -8.51
N GLU A 628 -25.60 -22.01 -8.26
CA GLU A 628 -25.01 -22.24 -6.93
C GLU A 628 -23.87 -21.28 -6.66
N LYS A 629 -23.02 -21.00 -7.66
CA LYS A 629 -21.98 -19.97 -7.58
C LYS A 629 -22.59 -18.58 -7.32
N LEU A 630 -23.60 -18.21 -8.09
CA LEU A 630 -24.36 -16.98 -7.85
C LEU A 630 -25.01 -16.99 -6.46
N GLY A 631 -25.47 -18.14 -5.98
CA GLY A 631 -26.02 -18.32 -4.64
C GLY A 631 -24.99 -17.92 -3.56
N SER A 632 -23.74 -18.33 -3.70
CA SER A 632 -22.66 -17.96 -2.78
C SER A 632 -22.40 -16.45 -2.75
N ILE A 633 -22.39 -15.78 -3.91
CA ILE A 633 -22.26 -14.31 -4.01
C ILE A 633 -23.45 -13.62 -3.31
N LYS A 634 -24.68 -14.12 -3.55
CA LYS A 634 -25.90 -13.58 -2.91
C LYS A 634 -25.88 -13.74 -1.39
N ASP A 635 -25.36 -14.85 -0.90
CA ASP A 635 -25.28 -15.13 0.54
C ASP A 635 -24.24 -14.24 1.23
N ALA A 636 -23.13 -13.92 0.58
CA ALA A 636 -22.09 -13.03 1.07
C ALA A 636 -22.55 -11.56 1.12
N ALA A 637 -23.31 -11.10 0.14
CA ALA A 637 -23.70 -9.70 -0.02
C ALA A 637 -24.41 -9.06 1.18
N GLY A 638 -25.18 -9.85 1.94
CA GLY A 638 -25.87 -9.33 3.13
C GLY A 638 -24.96 -9.13 4.36
N PRO A 639 -24.08 -10.07 4.67
CA PRO A 639 -23.00 -9.88 5.64
C PRO A 639 -22.04 -8.73 5.27
N ASP A 640 -21.65 -8.60 4.00
CA ASP A 640 -20.76 -7.53 3.54
C ASP A 640 -21.39 -6.15 3.73
N GLU A 641 -22.66 -5.98 3.38
CA GLU A 641 -23.43 -4.75 3.68
C GLU A 641 -23.47 -4.40 5.18
N LYS A 642 -23.34 -5.39 6.07
CA LYS A 642 -23.33 -5.15 7.52
C LYS A 642 -21.92 -4.82 8.01
N SER A 643 -20.88 -5.49 7.50
CA SER A 643 -19.49 -5.23 7.89
C SER A 643 -19.02 -3.86 7.45
N PHE A 644 -19.49 -3.35 6.30
CA PHE A 644 -19.24 -1.99 5.83
C PHE A 644 -19.40 -0.92 6.92
N TRP A 645 -20.42 -1.06 7.78
CA TRP A 645 -20.71 -0.10 8.86
C TRP A 645 -19.79 -0.24 10.08
N GLU A 646 -18.91 -1.18 10.09
CA GLU A 646 -17.90 -1.35 11.14
C GLU A 646 -16.55 -0.67 10.79
N GLU A 647 -16.38 -0.20 9.54
CA GLU A 647 -15.17 0.41 9.00
C GLU A 647 -15.36 1.93 8.83
N ASN A 648 -14.71 2.75 9.67
CA ASN A 648 -14.89 4.21 9.63
C ASN A 648 -14.35 4.86 8.34
N THR A 649 -13.29 4.31 7.76
CA THR A 649 -12.71 4.77 6.49
C THR A 649 -13.65 4.52 5.32
N GLU A 650 -14.29 3.34 5.25
CA GLU A 650 -15.28 3.01 4.23
C GLU A 650 -16.53 3.90 4.31
N VAL A 651 -17.02 4.11 5.53
CA VAL A 651 -18.15 5.01 5.78
C VAL A 651 -17.81 6.45 5.39
N PHE A 652 -16.58 6.89 5.69
CA PHE A 652 -16.10 8.21 5.26
C PHE A 652 -16.01 8.31 3.73
N ALA A 653 -15.47 7.29 3.06
CA ALA A 653 -15.38 7.24 1.60
C ALA A 653 -16.78 7.35 0.95
N ALA A 654 -17.77 6.67 1.49
CA ALA A 654 -19.16 6.77 1.01
C ALA A 654 -19.77 8.17 1.24
N LEU A 655 -19.53 8.77 2.41
CA LEU A 655 -19.95 10.15 2.71
C LEU A 655 -19.27 11.15 1.76
N ALA A 656 -17.96 11.06 1.62
CA ALA A 656 -17.19 11.93 0.73
C ALA A 656 -17.64 11.79 -0.73
N SER A 657 -17.81 10.56 -1.20
CA SER A 657 -18.32 10.30 -2.54
C SER A 657 -19.72 10.89 -2.76
N LYS A 658 -20.62 10.78 -1.78
CA LYS A 658 -21.96 11.40 -1.83
C LYS A 658 -21.87 12.92 -1.89
N VAL A 659 -21.03 13.53 -1.08
CA VAL A 659 -20.90 15.00 -1.01
C VAL A 659 -20.24 15.56 -2.27
N MET A 660 -19.27 14.83 -2.85
CA MET A 660 -18.54 15.26 -4.04
C MET A 660 -19.26 14.93 -5.36
N LYS A 661 -19.86 13.72 -5.47
CA LYS A 661 -20.40 13.19 -6.73
C LYS A 661 -21.96 13.15 -6.74
N GLY A 662 -22.62 13.46 -5.65
CA GLY A 662 -24.08 13.49 -5.56
C GLY A 662 -24.74 12.14 -5.92
N ALA A 663 -25.58 12.17 -6.94
CA ALA A 663 -26.25 10.98 -7.45
C ALA A 663 -25.33 9.99 -8.18
N TYR A 664 -24.16 10.43 -8.61
CA TYR A 664 -23.15 9.58 -9.28
C TYR A 664 -22.26 8.81 -8.29
N SER A 665 -22.50 8.93 -6.97
CA SER A 665 -21.76 8.14 -5.98
C SER A 665 -21.95 6.64 -6.24
N PRO A 666 -20.87 5.84 -6.39
CA PRO A 666 -20.97 4.39 -6.61
C PRO A 666 -21.66 3.68 -5.44
N TYR A 667 -21.52 4.19 -4.22
CA TYR A 667 -22.21 3.68 -3.04
C TYR A 667 -23.73 3.83 -3.11
N LEU A 668 -24.24 4.80 -3.89
CA LEU A 668 -25.68 5.02 -4.11
C LEU A 668 -26.21 4.35 -5.37
N THR A 669 -25.34 4.08 -6.34
CA THR A 669 -25.73 3.43 -7.61
C THR A 669 -25.59 1.91 -7.57
N ARG A 670 -24.89 1.35 -6.58
CA ARG A 670 -24.64 -0.09 -6.41
C ARG A 670 -25.92 -0.94 -6.37
N LEU A 671 -25.77 -2.23 -6.64
CA LEU A 671 -26.82 -3.22 -6.38
C LEU A 671 -26.91 -3.53 -4.88
N THR A 672 -28.12 -3.45 -4.33
CA THR A 672 -28.36 -3.93 -2.95
C THR A 672 -28.39 -5.45 -2.91
N SER A 673 -28.13 -6.04 -1.74
CA SER A 673 -28.29 -7.49 -1.51
C SER A 673 -29.70 -7.99 -1.87
N LYS A 674 -30.73 -7.14 -1.72
CA LYS A 674 -32.12 -7.44 -2.11
C LYS A 674 -32.36 -7.43 -3.62
N GLU A 675 -31.72 -6.52 -4.35
CA GLU A 675 -31.74 -6.49 -5.82
C GLU A 675 -30.99 -7.69 -6.37
N LEU A 676 -29.80 -7.97 -5.83
CA LEU A 676 -28.96 -9.10 -6.24
C LEU A 676 -29.67 -10.45 -6.07
N LYS A 677 -30.47 -10.64 -5.02
CA LYS A 677 -31.28 -11.86 -4.83
C LYS A 677 -32.21 -12.17 -5.99
N LYS A 678 -32.60 -11.15 -6.78
CA LYS A 678 -33.50 -11.31 -7.93
C LYS A 678 -32.75 -11.56 -9.25
N VAL A 679 -31.48 -11.33 -9.29
CA VAL A 679 -30.62 -11.54 -10.46
C VAL A 679 -30.49 -13.04 -10.70
N LYS A 680 -30.52 -13.45 -11.95
CA LYS A 680 -30.27 -14.83 -12.40
C LYS A 680 -28.88 -14.92 -13.01
N ALA A 681 -28.27 -16.08 -12.95
CA ALA A 681 -26.96 -16.33 -13.53
C ALA A 681 -26.88 -15.95 -15.02
N ALA A 682 -27.91 -16.27 -15.78
CA ALA A 682 -27.99 -15.89 -17.19
C ALA A 682 -27.94 -14.35 -17.40
N ASN A 683 -28.57 -13.56 -16.51
CA ASN A 683 -28.54 -12.10 -16.64
C ASN A 683 -27.12 -11.51 -16.50
N LEU A 684 -26.26 -12.14 -15.66
CA LEU A 684 -24.87 -11.71 -15.49
C LEU A 684 -24.02 -12.04 -16.73
N ILE A 685 -24.24 -13.24 -17.30
CA ILE A 685 -23.54 -13.65 -18.54
C ILE A 685 -24.01 -12.74 -19.70
N ASP A 686 -25.33 -12.50 -19.83
CA ASP A 686 -25.86 -11.63 -20.87
C ASP A 686 -25.33 -10.20 -20.76
N SER A 687 -25.28 -9.64 -19.53
CA SER A 687 -24.67 -8.33 -19.26
C SER A 687 -23.20 -8.29 -19.67
N PHE A 688 -22.42 -9.32 -19.31
CA PHE A 688 -21.02 -9.43 -19.66
C PHE A 688 -20.82 -9.57 -21.19
N LYS A 689 -21.61 -10.40 -21.87
CA LYS A 689 -21.52 -10.60 -23.33
C LYS A 689 -21.85 -9.34 -24.14
N GLN A 690 -22.65 -8.39 -23.59
CA GLN A 690 -22.86 -7.10 -24.24
C GLN A 690 -21.59 -6.25 -24.36
N LEU A 691 -20.50 -6.59 -23.66
CA LEU A 691 -19.21 -5.95 -23.86
C LEU A 691 -18.64 -6.22 -25.26
N TYR A 692 -18.99 -7.35 -25.88
CA TYR A 692 -18.46 -7.74 -27.19
C TYR A 692 -18.97 -6.83 -28.34
N ASP A 693 -20.06 -6.12 -28.13
CA ASP A 693 -20.57 -5.11 -29.07
C ASP A 693 -19.77 -3.79 -28.96
N CYS A 694 -19.11 -3.57 -27.82
CA CYS A 694 -18.44 -2.31 -27.49
C CYS A 694 -17.03 -2.29 -28.08
N ARG A 695 -16.60 -1.09 -28.47
CA ARG A 695 -15.21 -0.81 -28.80
C ARG A 695 -14.32 -1.06 -27.58
N CYS A 696 -13.08 -1.51 -27.85
CA CYS A 696 -12.07 -1.71 -26.81
C CYS A 696 -10.70 -1.19 -27.23
N ASP A 697 -9.89 -0.81 -26.23
CA ASP A 697 -8.46 -0.61 -26.40
C ASP A 697 -7.72 -1.89 -25.99
N ILE A 698 -6.75 -2.30 -26.79
CA ILE A 698 -5.98 -3.51 -26.59
C ILE A 698 -4.53 -3.12 -26.33
N CYS A 699 -3.96 -3.49 -25.20
CA CYS A 699 -2.61 -3.18 -24.80
C CYS A 699 -1.82 -4.48 -24.61
N TYR A 700 -0.78 -4.68 -25.43
CA TYR A 700 0.10 -5.84 -25.34
C TYR A 700 1.51 -5.42 -24.94
N THR A 701 2.09 -6.14 -24.01
CA THR A 701 3.51 -6.07 -23.70
C THR A 701 4.11 -7.46 -23.73
N GLY A 702 5.11 -7.67 -24.57
CA GLY A 702 5.76 -8.96 -24.79
C GLY A 702 6.84 -8.84 -25.85
N LYS A 703 7.27 -9.98 -26.39
CA LYS A 703 8.34 -10.02 -27.43
C LYS A 703 7.83 -10.12 -28.86
N LEU A 704 6.53 -10.38 -29.05
CA LEU A 704 5.98 -10.58 -30.40
C LEU A 704 5.75 -9.24 -31.12
N PRO A 705 5.96 -9.17 -32.43
CA PRO A 705 5.66 -7.98 -33.23
C PRO A 705 4.17 -7.60 -33.20
N ALA A 706 3.88 -6.30 -33.21
CA ALA A 706 2.52 -5.77 -33.12
C ALA A 706 1.56 -6.34 -34.18
N GLU A 707 2.00 -6.44 -35.43
CA GLU A 707 1.21 -6.98 -36.55
C GLU A 707 0.89 -8.47 -36.37
N GLN A 708 1.82 -9.24 -35.80
CA GLN A 708 1.60 -10.64 -35.49
C GLN A 708 0.55 -10.80 -34.39
N VAL A 709 0.64 -9.99 -33.32
CA VAL A 709 -0.33 -10.00 -32.22
C VAL A 709 -1.71 -9.59 -32.73
N ALA A 710 -1.81 -8.54 -33.57
CA ALA A 710 -3.06 -8.14 -34.20
C ALA A 710 -3.69 -9.26 -35.01
N ALA A 711 -2.89 -9.95 -35.86
CA ALA A 711 -3.37 -11.08 -36.66
C ALA A 711 -3.86 -12.25 -35.80
N MET A 712 -3.18 -12.55 -34.68
CA MET A 712 -3.64 -13.60 -33.73
C MET A 712 -4.96 -13.21 -33.05
N ILE A 713 -5.12 -11.95 -32.63
CA ILE A 713 -6.37 -11.45 -32.03
C ILE A 713 -7.51 -11.57 -33.06
N ASP A 714 -7.32 -11.06 -34.26
CA ASP A 714 -8.33 -11.10 -35.34
C ASP A 714 -8.76 -12.51 -35.71
N LYS A 715 -7.82 -13.48 -35.68
CA LYS A 715 -8.08 -14.87 -35.97
C LYS A 715 -8.84 -15.59 -34.86
N HIS A 716 -8.51 -15.32 -33.61
CA HIS A 716 -8.92 -16.16 -32.49
C HIS A 716 -9.98 -15.53 -31.60
N VAL A 717 -10.08 -14.19 -31.48
CA VAL A 717 -10.94 -13.54 -30.48
C VAL A 717 -11.90 -12.53 -31.16
N PRO A 718 -12.92 -13.00 -31.90
CA PRO A 718 -13.91 -12.10 -32.54
C PRO A 718 -14.68 -11.24 -31.53
N GLN A 719 -14.69 -11.60 -30.26
CA GLN A 719 -15.29 -10.83 -29.16
C GLN A 719 -14.63 -9.46 -28.96
N PHE A 720 -13.42 -9.24 -29.50
CA PHE A 720 -12.73 -7.95 -29.43
C PHE A 720 -12.92 -7.08 -30.70
N ALA A 721 -13.88 -7.46 -31.56
CA ALA A 721 -14.18 -6.71 -32.80
C ALA A 721 -15.39 -5.76 -32.67
N GLY A 722 -15.88 -5.51 -31.47
CA GLY A 722 -17.00 -4.60 -31.22
C GLY A 722 -16.72 -3.16 -31.69
N THR A 723 -17.77 -2.48 -32.16
CA THR A 723 -17.66 -1.13 -32.78
C THR A 723 -18.47 -0.05 -32.07
N GLN A 724 -19.32 -0.42 -31.11
CA GLN A 724 -20.12 0.55 -30.35
C GLN A 724 -19.22 1.40 -29.46
N GLU A 725 -19.14 2.69 -29.76
CA GLU A 725 -18.37 3.65 -28.97
C GLU A 725 -19.17 4.14 -27.75
N ASN A 726 -18.58 4.06 -26.57
CA ASN A 726 -19.04 4.74 -25.39
C ASN A 726 -17.95 5.73 -24.97
N ALA A 727 -18.15 6.98 -25.33
CA ALA A 727 -17.19 8.04 -25.00
C ALA A 727 -16.98 8.12 -23.48
N MET A 728 -15.74 8.37 -23.09
CA MET A 728 -15.40 8.64 -21.71
C MET A 728 -16.12 9.92 -21.25
N GLN A 729 -16.75 9.87 -20.10
CA GLN A 729 -17.54 10.97 -19.55
C GLN A 729 -16.80 11.59 -18.36
N GLU A 730 -16.80 12.90 -18.29
CA GLU A 730 -16.42 13.57 -17.06
C GLU A 730 -17.60 13.52 -16.07
N LEU A 731 -17.38 12.90 -14.91
CA LEU A 731 -18.41 12.89 -13.87
C LEU A 731 -18.41 14.24 -13.14
N PRO A 732 -19.57 14.93 -13.06
CA PRO A 732 -19.60 16.23 -12.45
C PRO A 732 -19.31 16.18 -10.95
N LEU A 733 -18.53 17.13 -10.47
CA LEU A 733 -18.40 17.40 -9.05
C LEU A 733 -19.51 18.34 -8.59
N GLU A 734 -20.08 18.06 -7.42
CA GLU A 734 -21.09 18.94 -6.80
C GLU A 734 -20.47 20.29 -6.43
N THR A 735 -21.18 21.38 -6.73
CA THR A 735 -20.73 22.75 -6.48
C THR A 735 -21.70 23.49 -5.54
N PRO A 736 -21.76 23.09 -4.26
CA PRO A 736 -22.63 23.73 -3.28
C PRO A 736 -22.29 25.23 -3.12
N GLN A 737 -23.34 26.03 -2.90
CA GLN A 737 -23.23 27.50 -2.79
C GLN A 737 -23.09 27.97 -1.32
N ALA A 738 -23.35 27.07 -0.36
CA ALA A 738 -23.31 27.38 1.07
C ALA A 738 -22.47 26.33 1.81
N ARG A 739 -21.93 26.74 2.95
CA ARG A 739 -21.20 25.85 3.85
C ARG A 739 -22.16 24.88 4.53
N THR A 740 -21.85 23.59 4.52
CA THR A 740 -22.62 22.54 5.17
C THR A 740 -21.71 21.62 5.96
N VAL A 741 -22.15 21.17 7.12
CA VAL A 741 -21.45 20.22 7.98
C VAL A 741 -22.22 18.91 8.00
N TYR A 742 -21.73 17.90 7.33
CA TYR A 742 -22.27 16.54 7.31
C TYR A 742 -21.69 15.73 8.46
N VAL A 743 -22.54 15.19 9.33
CA VAL A 743 -22.11 14.40 10.48
C VAL A 743 -22.73 13.03 10.42
N PHE A 744 -21.88 11.99 10.40
CA PHE A 744 -22.28 10.59 10.49
C PHE A 744 -21.81 10.01 11.83
N ASP A 745 -22.74 9.45 12.62
CA ASP A 745 -22.48 8.94 13.97
C ASP A 745 -21.93 7.51 13.95
N MET A 746 -20.70 7.35 14.43
CA MET A 746 -20.04 6.06 14.66
C MET A 746 -19.57 5.93 16.12
N PRO A 747 -20.47 5.59 17.07
CA PRO A 747 -20.18 5.67 18.50
C PRO A 747 -19.10 4.70 18.99
N LYS A 748 -18.67 3.74 18.18
CA LYS A 748 -17.58 2.80 18.52
C LYS A 748 -16.24 3.18 17.93
N SER A 749 -16.20 4.18 17.04
CA SER A 749 -14.95 4.66 16.44
C SER A 749 -14.12 5.42 17.47
N ARG A 750 -12.82 5.13 17.51
CA ARG A 750 -11.85 5.84 18.34
C ARG A 750 -11.39 7.12 17.66
N GLN A 751 -11.15 7.01 16.37
CA GLN A 751 -10.81 8.14 15.53
C GLN A 751 -12.08 8.85 15.03
N THR A 752 -11.95 10.16 14.84
CA THR A 752 -12.86 10.98 14.04
C THR A 752 -12.15 11.32 12.73
N ILE A 753 -12.78 11.01 11.61
CA ILE A 753 -12.29 11.42 10.30
C ILE A 753 -13.03 12.69 9.90
N VAL A 754 -12.25 13.73 9.63
CA VAL A 754 -12.73 15.05 9.19
C VAL A 754 -12.27 15.28 7.76
N GLY A 755 -13.21 15.48 6.85
CA GLY A 755 -12.92 15.88 5.47
C GLY A 755 -13.44 17.30 5.19
N LEU A 756 -12.69 18.08 4.43
CA LEU A 756 -13.12 19.35 3.89
C LEU A 756 -13.06 19.29 2.38
N TYR A 757 -14.23 19.29 1.72
CA TYR A 757 -14.34 19.34 0.28
C TYR A 757 -14.60 20.78 -0.18
N ARG A 758 -13.83 21.24 -1.14
CA ARG A 758 -13.98 22.55 -1.79
C ARG A 758 -14.04 22.38 -3.32
N PRO A 759 -15.17 22.72 -3.97
CA PRO A 759 -15.22 22.82 -5.41
C PRO A 759 -14.48 24.08 -5.89
N LEU A 760 -13.73 23.95 -6.98
CA LEU A 760 -12.90 25.02 -7.54
C LEU A 760 -13.44 25.41 -8.93
N LYS A 761 -14.40 26.32 -8.94
CA LYS A 761 -15.02 26.81 -10.18
C LYS A 761 -14.04 27.66 -10.98
N GLY A 762 -14.07 27.55 -12.31
CA GLY A 762 -13.27 28.35 -13.23
C GLY A 762 -11.81 27.91 -13.36
N VAL A 763 -11.40 26.81 -12.70
CA VAL A 763 -10.07 26.20 -12.88
C VAL A 763 -10.15 25.24 -14.06
N VAL A 764 -9.94 25.77 -15.27
CA VAL A 764 -10.12 25.01 -16.53
C VAL A 764 -8.92 25.08 -17.46
N SER A 765 -8.12 26.16 -17.45
CA SER A 765 -6.92 26.26 -18.28
C SER A 765 -5.78 25.42 -17.71
N ASP A 766 -4.81 25.04 -18.58
CA ASP A 766 -3.61 24.32 -18.13
C ASP A 766 -2.84 25.11 -17.06
N ARG A 767 -2.80 26.46 -17.18
CA ARG A 767 -2.18 27.31 -16.15
C ARG A 767 -2.92 27.23 -14.82
N ASP A 768 -4.25 27.29 -14.82
CA ASP A 768 -5.05 27.20 -13.59
C ASP A 768 -4.91 25.83 -12.95
N LYS A 769 -4.90 24.75 -13.77
CA LYS A 769 -4.66 23.38 -13.32
C LYS A 769 -3.27 23.24 -12.70
N THR A 770 -2.23 23.81 -13.33
CA THR A 770 -0.86 23.83 -12.79
C THR A 770 -0.79 24.62 -11.46
N CYS A 771 -1.48 25.76 -11.38
CA CYS A 771 -1.58 26.50 -10.12
C CYS A 771 -2.31 25.71 -9.03
N LEU A 772 -3.36 24.98 -9.39
CA LEU A 772 -4.08 24.09 -8.48
C LEU A 772 -3.18 22.95 -7.96
N GLN A 773 -2.44 22.28 -8.84
CA GLN A 773 -1.51 21.21 -8.46
C GLN A 773 -0.43 21.77 -7.53
N MET A 774 0.16 22.92 -7.86
CA MET A 774 1.19 23.55 -7.02
C MET A 774 0.64 23.99 -5.67
N TRP A 775 -0.55 24.61 -5.64
CA TRP A 775 -1.21 24.96 -4.39
C TRP A 775 -1.62 23.74 -3.58
N GLY A 776 -2.15 22.70 -4.23
CA GLY A 776 -2.55 21.46 -3.60
C GLY A 776 -1.37 20.73 -2.94
N GLU A 777 -0.24 20.66 -3.64
CA GLU A 777 1.00 20.09 -3.10
C GLU A 777 1.52 20.91 -1.91
N TYR A 778 1.55 22.23 -2.03
CA TYR A 778 1.96 23.11 -0.95
C TYR A 778 1.04 22.99 0.29
N PHE A 779 -0.29 22.95 0.07
CA PHE A 779 -1.25 22.94 1.17
C PHE A 779 -1.41 21.57 1.84
N GLY A 780 -1.46 20.48 1.09
CA GLY A 780 -1.77 19.17 1.63
C GLY A 780 -1.03 17.98 0.99
N GLY A 781 -0.13 18.21 0.03
CA GLY A 781 0.65 17.16 -0.63
C GLY A 781 1.89 16.78 0.17
N GLY A 782 1.94 15.55 0.68
CA GLY A 782 3.11 15.00 1.35
C GLY A 782 3.46 15.61 2.71
N MET A 783 4.60 15.18 3.24
CA MET A 783 5.03 15.50 4.61
C MET A 783 5.52 16.96 4.79
N SER A 784 5.80 17.66 3.70
CA SER A 784 6.26 19.06 3.73
C SER A 784 5.12 20.07 3.63
N SER A 785 3.89 19.61 3.47
CA SER A 785 2.70 20.45 3.27
C SER A 785 2.25 21.19 4.52
N VAL A 786 1.49 22.25 4.33
CA VAL A 786 0.92 23.06 5.44
C VAL A 786 0.07 22.19 6.38
N LEU A 787 -0.79 21.32 5.84
CA LEU A 787 -1.64 20.46 6.67
C LEU A 787 -0.81 19.50 7.53
N PHE A 788 0.15 18.81 6.93
CA PHE A 788 0.99 17.86 7.66
C PHE A 788 1.78 18.59 8.77
N GLN A 789 2.38 19.74 8.45
CA GLN A 789 3.16 20.53 9.41
C GLN A 789 2.29 21.04 10.57
N GLU A 790 1.19 21.69 10.26
CA GLU A 790 0.37 22.38 11.27
C GLU A 790 -0.45 21.41 12.11
N VAL A 791 -0.94 20.30 11.54
CA VAL A 791 -1.81 19.35 12.24
C VAL A 791 -1.00 18.26 12.95
N ARG A 792 -0.06 17.61 12.24
CA ARG A 792 0.72 16.48 12.78
C ARG A 792 1.98 16.96 13.50
N GLU A 793 2.89 17.64 12.79
CA GLU A 793 4.23 17.93 13.32
C GLU A 793 4.23 18.94 14.48
N PHE A 794 3.44 20.01 14.36
CA PHE A 794 3.44 21.06 15.38
C PHE A 794 2.46 20.81 16.52
N ARG A 795 1.39 20.06 16.29
CA ARG A 795 0.32 19.89 17.27
C ARG A 795 0.04 18.45 17.66
N SER A 796 0.62 17.48 16.98
CA SER A 796 0.38 16.05 17.22
C SER A 796 -1.11 15.71 17.36
N MET A 797 -1.93 16.30 16.49
CA MET A 797 -3.39 16.15 16.55
C MET A 797 -3.87 14.92 15.79
N ALA A 798 -3.13 14.51 14.76
CA ALA A 798 -3.52 13.43 13.86
C ALA A 798 -2.30 12.66 13.36
N TYR A 799 -2.48 11.38 13.08
CA TYR A 799 -1.49 10.59 12.33
C TYR A 799 -1.52 10.93 10.84
N ALA A 800 -2.71 10.99 10.25
CA ALA A 800 -2.92 11.37 8.86
C ALA A 800 -3.51 12.77 8.74
N ALA A 801 -2.83 13.64 7.99
CA ALA A 801 -3.27 14.97 7.60
C ALA A 801 -2.78 15.25 6.17
N GLN A 802 -3.67 15.19 5.21
CA GLN A 802 -3.33 15.28 3.79
C GLN A 802 -4.44 15.95 2.97
N GLY A 803 -4.10 16.34 1.76
CA GLY A 803 -5.08 16.87 0.82
C GLY A 803 -4.74 16.53 -0.62
N VAL A 804 -5.75 16.41 -1.45
CA VAL A 804 -5.62 16.06 -2.85
C VAL A 804 -6.38 17.03 -3.74
N ALA A 805 -5.70 17.53 -4.77
CA ALA A 805 -6.29 18.28 -5.87
C ALA A 805 -6.95 17.31 -6.86
N MET A 806 -8.19 17.58 -7.22
CA MET A 806 -8.94 16.80 -8.20
C MET A 806 -9.13 17.66 -9.46
N THR A 807 -8.48 17.26 -10.53
CA THR A 807 -8.63 17.87 -11.86
C THR A 807 -9.51 16.99 -12.73
N PRO A 808 -10.23 17.58 -13.72
CA PRO A 808 -10.94 16.79 -14.71
C PRO A 808 -10.02 15.81 -15.43
N THR A 809 -10.53 14.61 -15.71
CA THR A 809 -9.81 13.53 -16.39
C THR A 809 -9.66 13.82 -17.89
N LEU A 810 -10.68 14.44 -18.49
CA LEU A 810 -10.65 14.75 -19.91
C LEU A 810 -9.75 15.96 -20.20
N ALA A 811 -8.94 15.89 -21.24
CA ALA A 811 -8.06 16.96 -21.67
C ALA A 811 -8.81 18.29 -21.90
N ARG A 812 -10.04 18.20 -22.40
CA ARG A 812 -10.94 19.34 -22.61
C ARG A 812 -12.23 19.10 -21.83
N SER A 813 -12.29 19.62 -20.63
CA SER A 813 -13.46 19.53 -19.75
C SER A 813 -13.82 20.88 -19.17
N ALA A 814 -15.11 21.18 -19.12
CA ALA A 814 -15.65 22.34 -18.41
C ALA A 814 -16.09 21.98 -16.98
N THR A 815 -15.91 20.73 -16.56
CA THR A 815 -16.24 20.27 -15.20
C THR A 815 -15.33 20.97 -14.19
N PRO A 816 -15.88 21.46 -13.08
CA PRO A 816 -15.07 22.09 -12.04
C PRO A 816 -14.00 21.13 -11.48
N SER A 817 -12.85 21.66 -11.18
CA SER A 817 -11.87 21.00 -10.31
C SER A 817 -12.35 21.00 -8.85
N GLY A 818 -11.69 20.27 -7.98
CA GLY A 818 -12.00 20.21 -6.57
C GLY A 818 -10.76 20.03 -5.70
N TYR A 819 -10.93 20.23 -4.42
CA TYR A 819 -9.92 19.89 -3.43
C TYR A 819 -10.55 19.19 -2.24
N LEU A 820 -9.94 18.11 -1.80
CA LEU A 820 -10.34 17.38 -0.60
C LEU A 820 -9.17 17.37 0.38
N ALA A 821 -9.36 17.98 1.56
CA ALA A 821 -8.47 17.82 2.70
C ALA A 821 -9.04 16.79 3.67
N LEU A 822 -8.18 16.00 4.30
CA LEU A 822 -8.53 14.93 5.22
C LEU A 822 -7.63 14.97 6.46
N VAL A 823 -8.25 14.85 7.64
CA VAL A 823 -7.58 14.73 8.94
C VAL A 823 -8.24 13.61 9.73
N ALA A 824 -7.46 12.60 10.11
CA ALA A 824 -7.91 11.52 11.02
C ALA A 824 -7.33 11.76 12.41
N THR A 825 -8.19 12.11 13.36
CA THR A 825 -7.80 12.58 14.70
C THR A 825 -8.55 11.82 15.79
N GLN A 826 -8.07 11.94 17.02
CA GLN A 826 -8.77 11.41 18.20
C GLN A 826 -10.10 12.16 18.41
N GLY A 827 -11.11 11.44 18.91
CA GLY A 827 -12.43 11.99 19.10
C GLY A 827 -12.48 13.23 19.99
N ASP A 828 -11.63 13.32 21.01
CA ASP A 828 -11.53 14.47 21.93
C ASP A 828 -10.79 15.68 21.32
N LYS A 829 -9.98 15.48 20.28
CA LYS A 829 -9.29 16.55 19.54
C LYS A 829 -10.07 17.02 18.29
N SER A 830 -11.21 16.42 17.98
CA SER A 830 -11.97 16.67 16.74
C SER A 830 -12.31 18.14 16.54
N MET A 831 -12.82 18.83 17.57
CA MET A 831 -13.18 20.24 17.46
C MET A 831 -11.97 21.14 17.20
N GLN A 832 -10.82 20.82 17.81
CA GLN A 832 -9.57 21.56 17.60
C GLN A 832 -9.07 21.36 16.15
N ALA A 833 -9.12 20.13 15.65
CA ALA A 833 -8.73 19.81 14.27
C ALA A 833 -9.62 20.52 13.25
N ILE A 834 -10.94 20.57 13.47
CA ILE A 834 -11.89 21.27 12.60
C ILE A 834 -11.60 22.78 12.59
N THR A 835 -11.40 23.38 13.77
CA THR A 835 -11.07 24.80 13.89
C THR A 835 -9.77 25.14 13.18
N LEU A 836 -8.76 24.30 13.35
CA LEU A 836 -7.46 24.48 12.69
C LEU A 836 -7.59 24.34 11.17
N LEU A 837 -8.30 23.32 10.68
CA LEU A 837 -8.50 23.10 9.25
C LEU A 837 -9.25 24.26 8.59
N ASP A 838 -10.30 24.78 9.22
CA ASP A 838 -11.01 25.99 8.74
C ASP A 838 -10.10 27.23 8.71
N SER A 839 -9.29 27.42 9.77
CA SER A 839 -8.32 28.51 9.82
C SER A 839 -7.27 28.40 8.69
N LEU A 840 -6.67 27.23 8.51
CA LEU A 840 -5.62 27.01 7.52
C LEU A 840 -6.11 27.20 6.08
N ILE A 841 -7.32 26.75 5.75
CA ILE A 841 -7.86 26.90 4.39
C ILE A 841 -8.26 28.33 4.06
N ASN A 842 -8.65 29.13 5.04
CA ASN A 842 -9.09 30.53 4.85
C ASN A 842 -7.98 31.57 5.15
N ASP A 843 -6.96 31.20 5.92
CA ASP A 843 -5.80 32.03 6.24
C ASP A 843 -4.51 31.21 6.18
N MET A 844 -4.21 30.76 4.97
CA MET A 844 -3.07 29.86 4.70
C MET A 844 -1.74 30.56 5.01
N PRO A 845 -0.88 29.97 5.86
CA PRO A 845 0.45 30.50 6.07
C PRO A 845 1.30 30.41 4.78
N VAL A 846 2.04 31.47 4.49
CA VAL A 846 2.90 31.56 3.31
C VAL A 846 4.37 31.43 3.72
N ASN A 847 5.07 30.49 3.06
CA ASN A 847 6.50 30.25 3.24
C ASN A 847 7.13 29.98 1.87
N ALA A 848 8.02 30.88 1.42
CA ALA A 848 8.66 30.79 0.12
C ALA A 848 9.55 29.55 -0.04
N GLU A 849 10.19 29.07 1.03
CA GLU A 849 11.00 27.86 1.02
C GLU A 849 10.12 26.62 0.78
N ASN A 850 9.00 26.51 1.50
CA ASN A 850 8.07 25.40 1.31
C ASN A 850 7.44 25.41 -0.09
N LEU A 851 7.25 26.57 -0.70
CA LEU A 851 6.78 26.68 -2.07
C LEU A 851 7.81 26.14 -3.06
N ALA A 852 9.08 26.44 -2.84
CA ALA A 852 10.16 25.87 -3.67
C ALA A 852 10.25 24.36 -3.52
N VAL A 853 10.03 23.83 -2.31
CA VAL A 853 9.94 22.39 -2.04
C VAL A 853 8.75 21.76 -2.79
N ALA A 854 7.56 22.35 -2.71
CA ALA A 854 6.37 21.87 -3.41
C ALA A 854 6.56 21.83 -4.93
N ARG A 855 7.20 22.85 -5.51
CA ARG A 855 7.54 22.90 -6.93
C ARG A 855 8.46 21.74 -7.31
N GLN A 856 9.51 21.50 -6.53
CA GLN A 856 10.46 20.42 -6.80
C GLN A 856 9.80 19.04 -6.61
N SER A 857 8.95 18.89 -5.61
CA SER A 857 8.16 17.68 -5.36
C SER A 857 7.34 17.28 -6.60
N LEU A 858 6.58 18.22 -7.19
CA LEU A 858 5.78 17.97 -8.38
C LEU A 858 6.63 17.56 -9.60
N LEU A 859 7.80 18.19 -9.81
CA LEU A 859 8.71 17.79 -10.90
C LEU A 859 9.28 16.39 -10.67
N ASN A 860 9.59 16.04 -9.43
CA ASN A 860 10.11 14.72 -9.08
C ASN A 860 9.03 13.65 -9.22
N GLU A 861 7.77 13.97 -8.89
CA GLU A 861 6.65 13.04 -9.04
C GLU A 861 6.46 12.62 -10.49
N VAL A 862 6.69 13.50 -11.47
CA VAL A 862 6.66 13.15 -12.91
C VAL A 862 7.69 12.05 -13.23
N ASN A 863 8.91 12.12 -12.66
CA ASN A 863 9.91 11.07 -12.83
C ASN A 863 9.54 9.77 -12.09
N ASN A 864 9.04 9.89 -10.86
CA ASN A 864 8.74 8.74 -10.01
C ASN A 864 7.52 7.96 -10.53
N SER A 865 6.54 8.66 -11.11
CA SER A 865 5.35 8.06 -11.74
C SER A 865 5.58 7.59 -13.18
N TYR A 866 6.80 7.80 -13.74
CA TYR A 866 7.11 7.35 -15.12
C TYR A 866 6.84 5.85 -15.28
N PRO A 867 5.94 5.43 -16.20
CA PRO A 867 5.49 4.05 -16.27
C PRO A 867 6.61 3.09 -16.70
N SER A 868 6.56 1.87 -16.17
CA SER A 868 7.40 0.78 -16.66
C SER A 868 7.05 0.40 -18.11
N PHE A 869 7.87 -0.44 -18.73
CA PHE A 869 7.59 -0.95 -20.07
C PHE A 869 6.19 -1.58 -20.19
N ARG A 870 5.67 -2.21 -19.12
CA ARG A 870 4.30 -2.78 -19.12
C ARG A 870 3.20 -1.73 -18.98
N GLY A 871 3.49 -0.61 -18.34
CA GLY A 871 2.52 0.46 -18.10
C GLY A 871 2.33 1.39 -19.30
N LYS A 872 3.33 1.52 -20.18
CA LYS A 872 3.33 2.48 -21.29
C LYS A 872 2.15 2.33 -22.25
N PRO A 873 1.81 1.12 -22.76
CA PRO A 873 0.68 0.95 -23.68
C PRO A 873 -0.64 1.41 -23.07
N LEU A 874 -0.92 0.99 -21.82
CA LEU A 874 -2.15 1.36 -21.14
C LEU A 874 -2.22 2.85 -20.83
N TYR A 875 -1.11 3.45 -20.39
CA TYR A 875 -1.04 4.90 -20.14
C TYR A 875 -1.39 5.69 -21.40
N ILE A 876 -0.76 5.36 -22.53
CA ILE A 876 -1.01 6.05 -23.81
C ILE A 876 -2.47 5.85 -24.26
N ALA A 877 -3.00 4.63 -24.18
CA ALA A 877 -4.39 4.34 -24.56
C ALA A 877 -5.39 5.17 -23.74
N LEU A 878 -5.21 5.23 -22.41
CA LEU A 878 -6.07 6.01 -21.52
C LEU A 878 -5.95 7.52 -21.79
N MET A 879 -4.75 8.02 -22.03
CA MET A 879 -4.54 9.44 -22.36
C MET A 879 -5.20 9.82 -23.69
N GLU A 880 -5.02 9.02 -24.74
CA GLU A 880 -5.68 9.27 -26.02
C GLU A 880 -7.20 9.21 -25.93
N ARG A 881 -7.74 8.23 -25.16
CA ARG A 881 -9.17 8.14 -24.89
C ARG A 881 -9.71 9.34 -24.10
N SER A 882 -8.89 9.90 -23.21
CA SER A 882 -9.19 11.13 -22.48
C SER A 882 -9.03 12.40 -23.33
N GLY A 883 -8.59 12.27 -24.59
CA GLY A 883 -8.43 13.38 -25.55
C GLY A 883 -7.06 14.09 -25.50
N TYR A 884 -6.08 13.52 -24.78
CA TYR A 884 -4.70 14.03 -24.79
C TYR A 884 -3.97 13.59 -26.06
N THR A 885 -3.12 14.46 -26.57
CA THR A 885 -2.25 14.19 -27.75
C THR A 885 -0.78 14.08 -27.37
N ARG A 886 -0.47 14.31 -26.09
CA ARG A 886 0.85 14.20 -25.45
C ARG A 886 0.67 13.85 -23.98
N ASP A 887 1.76 13.54 -23.31
CA ASP A 887 1.78 13.29 -21.86
C ASP A 887 1.02 14.40 -21.10
N GLU A 888 0.11 14.03 -20.22
CA GLU A 888 -0.67 14.98 -19.44
C GLU A 888 0.19 15.88 -18.55
N SER A 889 1.34 15.35 -18.08
CA SER A 889 2.30 16.10 -17.27
C SER A 889 3.10 17.14 -18.06
N ALA A 890 3.01 17.17 -19.38
CA ALA A 890 3.79 18.08 -20.22
C ALA A 890 3.47 19.55 -19.89
N ALA A 891 2.20 19.90 -19.70
CA ALA A 891 1.80 21.26 -19.33
C ALA A 891 2.36 21.68 -17.97
N LEU A 892 2.36 20.75 -16.99
CA LEU A 892 2.94 20.95 -15.66
C LEU A 892 4.45 21.24 -15.77
N VAL A 893 5.20 20.38 -16.45
CA VAL A 893 6.66 20.52 -16.63
C VAL A 893 7.04 21.82 -17.32
N GLU A 894 6.26 22.23 -18.32
CA GLU A 894 6.51 23.47 -19.08
C GLU A 894 6.21 24.74 -18.25
N GLN A 895 5.17 24.74 -17.42
CA GLN A 895 4.66 25.95 -16.78
C GLN A 895 5.16 26.12 -15.34
N LEU A 896 5.34 25.03 -14.61
CA LEU A 896 5.66 25.05 -13.20
C LEU A 896 6.95 25.83 -12.85
N PRO A 897 8.05 25.78 -13.63
CA PRO A 897 9.26 26.56 -13.37
C PRO A 897 9.04 28.07 -13.40
N ALA A 898 8.06 28.56 -14.17
CA ALA A 898 7.74 29.98 -14.32
C ALA A 898 6.71 30.50 -13.28
N LEU A 899 6.04 29.63 -12.53
CA LEU A 899 5.08 30.05 -11.52
C LEU A 899 5.80 30.71 -10.36
N THR A 900 5.28 31.86 -9.93
CA THR A 900 5.81 32.64 -8.79
C THR A 900 4.95 32.51 -7.55
N GLN A 901 5.45 32.99 -6.41
CA GLN A 901 4.66 33.16 -5.20
C GLN A 901 3.40 34.03 -5.46
N ALA A 902 3.54 35.10 -6.26
CA ALA A 902 2.42 35.97 -6.59
C ALA A 902 1.31 35.26 -7.39
N ASP A 903 1.69 34.33 -8.29
CA ASP A 903 0.71 33.50 -9.02
C ASP A 903 -0.07 32.59 -8.09
N MET A 904 0.62 31.93 -7.14
CA MET A 904 -0.03 31.09 -6.15
C MET A 904 -0.93 31.90 -5.21
N ASP A 905 -0.50 33.07 -4.75
CA ASP A 905 -1.29 33.96 -3.90
C ASP A 905 -2.54 34.47 -4.64
N ALA A 906 -2.41 34.79 -5.92
CA ALA A 906 -3.54 35.19 -6.76
C ALA A 906 -4.54 34.02 -6.91
N PHE A 907 -4.06 32.84 -7.22
CA PHE A 907 -4.89 31.61 -7.31
C PHE A 907 -5.63 31.35 -5.99
N TYR A 908 -4.90 31.35 -4.86
CA TYR A 908 -5.46 31.12 -3.54
C TYR A 908 -6.57 32.14 -3.21
N ARG A 909 -6.33 33.44 -3.40
CA ARG A 909 -7.33 34.51 -3.14
C ARG A 909 -8.55 34.37 -4.03
N GLN A 910 -8.38 33.99 -5.30
CA GLN A 910 -9.47 33.92 -6.27
C GLN A 910 -10.33 32.67 -6.09
N HIS A 911 -9.71 31.51 -5.85
CA HIS A 911 -10.37 30.22 -5.95
C HIS A 911 -10.54 29.49 -4.61
N VAL A 912 -9.76 29.85 -3.58
CA VAL A 912 -9.74 29.09 -2.32
C VAL A 912 -10.22 29.92 -1.15
N LYS A 913 -9.61 31.07 -0.88
CA LYS A 913 -9.90 31.89 0.30
C LYS A 913 -11.38 32.30 0.36
N ASP A 914 -11.99 32.13 1.54
CA ASP A 914 -13.37 32.51 1.84
C ASP A 914 -14.47 31.89 0.94
N GLN A 915 -14.12 30.92 0.07
CA GLN A 915 -15.11 30.22 -0.74
C GLN A 915 -15.89 29.18 0.09
N PRO A 916 -17.14 28.85 -0.29
CA PRO A 916 -17.90 27.78 0.36
C PRO A 916 -17.18 26.42 0.31
N TYR A 917 -17.28 25.66 1.40
CA TYR A 917 -16.78 24.28 1.48
C TYR A 917 -17.81 23.39 2.17
N GLN A 918 -17.60 22.08 2.10
CA GLN A 918 -18.40 21.08 2.78
C GLN A 918 -17.51 20.37 3.82
N LEU A 919 -17.91 20.40 5.09
CA LEU A 919 -17.29 19.59 6.13
C LEU A 919 -17.99 18.22 6.22
N MET A 920 -17.21 17.17 6.32
CA MET A 920 -17.66 15.80 6.47
C MET A 920 -17.04 15.22 7.72
N ILE A 921 -17.83 14.69 8.62
CA ILE A 921 -17.35 14.19 9.91
C ILE A 921 -17.92 12.79 10.14
N VAL A 922 -17.05 11.81 10.32
CA VAL A 922 -17.40 10.44 10.69
C VAL A 922 -16.71 10.10 12.01
N GLY A 923 -17.48 9.82 13.06
CA GLY A 923 -16.95 9.53 14.41
C GLY A 923 -18.03 9.50 15.47
N ASP A 924 -17.64 9.43 16.74
CA ASP A 924 -18.58 9.46 17.86
C ASP A 924 -19.14 10.88 18.07
N ILE A 925 -20.39 11.08 17.70
CA ILE A 925 -21.06 12.40 17.81
C ILE A 925 -21.12 12.93 19.23
N LYS A 926 -21.02 12.10 20.26
CA LYS A 926 -21.02 12.53 21.67
C LYS A 926 -19.76 13.30 22.06
N LYS A 927 -18.68 13.13 21.29
CA LYS A 927 -17.41 13.84 21.46
C LYS A 927 -17.37 15.18 20.71
N LEU A 928 -18.44 15.53 19.97
CA LEU A 928 -18.53 16.74 19.18
C LEU A 928 -19.44 17.78 19.86
N ASP A 929 -19.02 19.03 19.89
CA ASP A 929 -19.89 20.17 20.24
C ASP A 929 -20.69 20.61 19.01
N LEU A 930 -21.90 20.06 18.84
CA LEU A 930 -22.77 20.39 17.71
C LEU A 930 -23.19 21.87 17.67
N LYS A 931 -23.20 22.59 18.82
CA LYS A 931 -23.51 24.03 18.83
C LYS A 931 -22.34 24.82 18.24
N ALA A 932 -21.13 24.48 18.65
CA ALA A 932 -19.93 25.10 18.09
C ALA A 932 -19.74 24.75 16.60
N LEU A 933 -20.11 23.54 16.17
CA LEU A 933 -20.06 23.16 14.76
C LEU A 933 -20.97 24.01 13.85
N ALA A 934 -22.05 24.58 14.38
CA ALA A 934 -22.98 25.39 13.60
C ALA A 934 -22.32 26.68 13.03
N GLN A 935 -21.19 27.13 13.58
CA GLN A 935 -20.44 28.28 13.03
C GLN A 935 -19.80 27.97 11.66
N TYR A 936 -19.52 26.68 11.34
CA TYR A 936 -18.90 26.26 10.09
C TYR A 936 -19.91 26.00 8.97
N GLY A 937 -21.20 25.94 9.27
CA GLY A 937 -22.25 25.73 8.27
C GLY A 937 -23.50 25.09 8.83
N THR A 938 -24.47 24.86 7.96
CA THR A 938 -25.70 24.14 8.32
C THR A 938 -25.39 22.67 8.64
N ILE A 939 -25.81 22.21 9.83
CA ILE A 939 -25.53 20.83 10.26
C ILE A 939 -26.56 19.88 9.64
N VAL A 940 -26.06 18.88 8.95
CA VAL A 940 -26.83 17.76 8.39
C VAL A 940 -26.42 16.46 9.08
N LYS A 941 -27.32 15.88 9.87
CA LYS A 941 -27.11 14.54 10.43
C LYS A 941 -27.42 13.51 9.34
N VAL A 942 -26.37 12.83 8.90
CA VAL A 942 -26.40 11.88 7.78
C VAL A 942 -26.94 10.53 8.25
N LYS A 943 -27.85 9.94 7.51
CA LYS A 943 -28.34 8.58 7.74
C LYS A 943 -27.64 7.59 6.82
N LYS A 944 -27.68 6.30 7.18
CA LYS A 944 -27.11 5.22 6.36
C LYS A 944 -27.59 5.25 4.92
N ASP A 945 -28.92 5.36 4.72
CA ASP A 945 -29.53 5.37 3.39
C ASP A 945 -29.17 6.62 2.54
N ASP A 946 -28.64 7.68 3.16
CA ASP A 946 -28.22 8.90 2.46
C ASP A 946 -26.89 8.73 1.71
N ILE A 947 -26.01 7.83 2.18
CA ILE A 947 -24.64 7.62 1.65
C ILE A 947 -24.39 6.23 1.09
N TYR A 948 -25.25 5.27 1.42
CA TYR A 948 -25.11 3.89 0.99
C TYR A 948 -26.48 3.29 0.71
N LYS A 949 -26.68 2.78 -0.49
CA LYS A 949 -27.98 2.24 -0.90
C LYS A 949 -28.26 0.92 -0.19
N THR A 950 -29.21 0.93 0.74
CA THR A 950 -29.67 -0.26 1.49
C THR A 950 -31.06 -0.71 1.13
N LYS A 951 -31.87 0.17 0.49
CA LYS A 951 -33.26 -0.08 0.14
C LYS A 951 -33.52 0.18 -1.34
N VAL A 952 -34.35 -0.66 -1.93
CA VAL A 952 -34.92 -0.40 -3.25
C VAL A 952 -35.93 0.74 -3.10
N PRO A 953 -35.86 1.82 -3.90
CA PRO A 953 -36.90 2.84 -3.89
C PRO A 953 -38.26 2.20 -4.11
N LYS A 954 -39.25 2.51 -3.29
CA LYS A 954 -40.64 2.14 -3.58
C LYS A 954 -41.03 2.92 -4.85
N LYS A 955 -41.40 2.18 -5.92
CA LYS A 955 -41.98 2.77 -7.12
C LYS A 955 -43.27 3.54 -6.78
#